data_53846f94d6e3b3578894f75157d109ea
#
_entry.id   53846f94d6e3b3578894f75157d109ea
#
_cell.length_a   1.000
_cell.length_b   1.000
_cell.length_c   1.000
_cell.angle_alpha   90.00
_cell.angle_beta   90.00
_cell.angle_gamma   90.00
#
_symmetry.space_group_name_H-M   'P 1'
#
loop_
_entity.id
_entity.type
_entity.pdbx_description
1 polymer ?
#
loop_
_entity_poly.entity_id
_entity_poly.type
_entity_poly.pdbx_seq_one_letter_code
_entity_poly.pdbx_strand_id
1 'polypeptide(L)'
;MAIFLYLCKIEEIMDLDTFLQDPKVLPNYLFILPLSVKPVFPGLFCPLVVTGEKDIEVVNRAINGGGVIGALLERHTLSDDEKNEDRFYSVGTMCRILKSIKLPDGGLNLYISTQNRFKVESFFLNDGALSAKVTYLQDKPYDKERLKAWVRSLNDEFKAMNQRMPMFSEENRLNLVNIDDPSKFADYMASILSIDPDKMQKILEELDVKKRIESVLFHIEEEKRIIQIQGSIREHVNKKLEKSQRDYFLREELRQIQKELGIVQNKTDLVERLKADLDKLNLKGEAKETVENEYARFTSLEPNSPEYSLCLNYLQTISQLPWKDEPFKDFDLKKSQRILDNEHYGMDEVKDRVLEFLAVRKRKMDTKGAIICLVGPPGVGKTSIGLSIAKAIGKKCYRFSVGGMKDEAEIKGHRRTYVGALPGKIIQGLKIVKTKSPVFLIDEIDKMGESYQGDPASALLEALDPEQNKEFRDRYLDLPFDISQVLFIVTANTLDTIPSPLLDRMEIIELSGYTSNEKLNIGKKYLLPKSLEKNGLSKKDVKYSPKVLLSIAEGYAREAGVRNFEKALDKINRKIAKESLTDPEFKFPITVTDELVVKYLGKAPFNEEEVKKADKIGTSIGLAWTSMGGDTLLIEAENYPGKGELSITGQLGDVMKESVNIAWTYLKREAVRRNIDYSFFERNNVHLHIPEGATPKDGPSAGITLTVALYSLLTGQVMKQNLAMTGELTLTGKVMPIGGLKEKILAAKRCGINTIIIPYANRNDLDKLSDEVKSGITFCPVKDMQEVLAISFPNDKHTRLSEEDYLKLDEKKRIEEKEKNESE
;
A
#
# COMPACT_ATOMS: atom_id res chain seq x y z
N MET A 1 -5.70 35.97 -30.94
CA MET A 1 -6.04 37.21 -31.65
C MET A 1 -7.51 37.31 -32.05
N ALA A 2 -8.20 36.25 -32.48
CA ALA A 2 -9.66 36.26 -32.80
C ALA A 2 -10.54 36.34 -31.54
N ILE A 3 -10.11 35.82 -30.39
CA ILE A 3 -10.83 35.87 -29.11
C ILE A 3 -10.69 37.26 -28.47
N PHE A 4 -9.59 37.96 -28.70
CA PHE A 4 -9.35 39.32 -28.20
C PHE A 4 -10.26 40.37 -28.91
N LEU A 5 -10.54 40.20 -30.17
CA LEU A 5 -11.46 41.06 -30.92
C LEU A 5 -12.95 40.79 -30.60
N TYR A 6 -13.28 39.67 -29.99
CA TYR A 6 -14.64 39.34 -29.57
C TYR A 6 -14.95 39.89 -28.16
N LEU A 7 -13.96 40.01 -27.30
CA LEU A 7 -14.09 40.59 -25.95
C LEU A 7 -14.19 42.13 -26.00
N CYS A 8 -13.48 42.83 -26.89
CA CYS A 8 -13.59 44.28 -27.06
C CYS A 8 -14.93 44.72 -27.69
N LYS A 9 -15.71 43.83 -28.30
CA LYS A 9 -17.05 44.12 -28.77
C LYS A 9 -18.16 43.96 -27.72
N ILE A 10 -17.84 43.44 -26.55
CA ILE A 10 -18.77 43.29 -25.42
C ILE A 10 -18.82 44.54 -24.55
N GLU A 11 -17.78 45.38 -24.55
CA GLU A 11 -17.76 46.66 -23.82
C GLU A 11 -18.66 47.74 -24.42
N GLU A 12 -19.11 47.61 -25.69
CA GLU A 12 -20.02 48.59 -26.33
C GLU A 12 -21.51 48.28 -26.16
N ILE A 13 -21.93 47.19 -25.51
CA ILE A 13 -23.34 46.78 -25.44
C ILE A 13 -23.81 46.46 -24.03
N MET A 14 -23.42 47.16 -22.99
CA MET A 14 -24.25 47.20 -21.77
C MET A 14 -23.63 48.11 -20.72
N ASP A 15 -24.38 49.11 -20.38
CA ASP A 15 -24.21 49.95 -19.21
C ASP A 15 -24.41 49.07 -17.96
N LEU A 16 -23.31 48.54 -17.39
CA LEU A 16 -23.27 47.54 -16.28
C LEU A 16 -23.89 48.05 -14.98
N ASP A 17 -23.94 49.37 -14.83
CA ASP A 17 -24.47 50.00 -13.61
C ASP A 17 -25.99 50.01 -13.53
N THR A 18 -26.70 49.89 -14.64
CA THR A 18 -28.17 49.89 -14.71
C THR A 18 -28.79 48.55 -14.33
N PHE A 19 -28.00 47.45 -14.39
CA PHE A 19 -28.46 46.09 -14.05
C PHE A 19 -28.35 45.74 -12.56
N LEU A 20 -27.64 46.54 -11.78
CA LEU A 20 -27.35 46.26 -10.36
C LEU A 20 -28.34 46.86 -9.36
N GLN A 21 -29.38 47.62 -9.83
CA GLN A 21 -30.27 48.44 -8.98
C GLN A 21 -31.74 48.05 -8.98
N ASP A 22 -32.13 46.79 -9.16
CA ASP A 22 -33.53 46.40 -8.90
C ASP A 22 -33.57 45.34 -7.80
N PRO A 23 -33.92 45.65 -6.53
CA PRO A 23 -34.08 44.69 -5.47
C PRO A 23 -35.41 43.95 -5.62
N LYS A 24 -35.55 43.14 -6.66
CA LYS A 24 -36.63 42.18 -6.74
C LYS A 24 -36.39 41.06 -5.76
N VAL A 25 -37.41 40.73 -4.99
CA VAL A 25 -37.54 39.71 -3.97
C VAL A 25 -36.69 38.48 -4.32
N LEU A 26 -35.67 38.24 -3.51
CA LEU A 26 -34.80 37.07 -3.69
C LEU A 26 -35.63 35.77 -3.54
N PRO A 27 -35.54 34.80 -4.46
CA PRO A 27 -36.35 33.60 -4.42
C PRO A 27 -35.98 32.72 -3.21
N ASN A 28 -36.94 32.27 -2.42
CA ASN A 28 -36.72 31.38 -1.27
C ASN A 28 -36.44 29.93 -1.68
N TYR A 29 -36.55 29.61 -2.96
CA TYR A 29 -36.31 28.29 -3.54
C TYR A 29 -35.36 28.45 -4.71
N LEU A 30 -34.31 27.64 -4.73
CA LEU A 30 -33.29 27.63 -5.79
C LEU A 30 -33.13 26.22 -6.36
N PHE A 31 -32.98 26.14 -7.68
CA PHE A 31 -32.42 24.96 -8.32
C PHE A 31 -30.95 24.84 -7.94
N ILE A 32 -30.51 23.67 -7.53
CA ILE A 32 -29.15 23.44 -7.02
C ILE A 32 -28.29 22.82 -8.10
N LEU A 33 -27.18 23.49 -8.42
CA LEU A 33 -26.12 22.99 -9.28
C LEU A 33 -24.97 22.48 -8.44
N PRO A 34 -24.66 21.17 -8.50
CA PRO A 34 -23.53 20.58 -7.81
C PRO A 34 -22.19 21.11 -8.34
N LEU A 35 -21.26 21.38 -7.44
CA LEU A 35 -19.88 21.74 -7.78
C LEU A 35 -18.94 20.69 -7.23
N SER A 36 -18.18 20.00 -8.09
CA SER A 36 -17.27 18.92 -7.66
C SER A 36 -15.83 19.39 -7.40
N VAL A 37 -15.44 20.59 -7.85
CA VAL A 37 -14.03 21.02 -7.84
C VAL A 37 -13.76 22.04 -6.75
N LYS A 38 -14.52 23.14 -6.69
CA LYS A 38 -14.36 24.22 -5.72
C LYS A 38 -15.63 25.05 -5.58
N PRO A 39 -15.85 25.68 -4.40
CA PRO A 39 -16.98 26.58 -4.24
C PRO A 39 -16.78 27.87 -5.04
N VAL A 40 -17.89 28.55 -5.37
CA VAL A 40 -17.88 29.90 -5.97
C VAL A 40 -18.21 30.94 -4.91
N PHE A 41 -17.49 32.06 -4.96
CA PHE A 41 -17.65 33.16 -4.00
C PHE A 41 -18.56 34.27 -4.57
N PRO A 42 -19.26 35.07 -3.73
CA PRO A 42 -20.08 36.16 -4.18
C PRO A 42 -19.28 37.27 -4.86
N GLY A 43 -19.96 37.97 -5.79
CA GLY A 43 -19.43 39.18 -6.44
C GLY A 43 -18.50 38.90 -7.62
N LEU A 44 -18.51 37.70 -8.17
CA LEU A 44 -17.65 37.26 -9.27
C LEU A 44 -18.44 37.06 -10.58
N PHE A 45 -17.73 37.22 -11.69
CA PHE A 45 -18.16 36.74 -13.01
C PHE A 45 -17.24 35.58 -13.40
N CYS A 46 -17.82 34.42 -13.62
CA CYS A 46 -17.00 33.24 -13.98
C CYS A 46 -17.73 32.34 -14.99
N PRO A 47 -16.95 31.69 -15.88
CA PRO A 47 -17.49 30.62 -16.72
C PRO A 47 -17.57 29.34 -15.87
N LEU A 48 -18.61 28.54 -16.08
CA LEU A 48 -18.82 27.26 -15.47
C LEU A 48 -19.21 26.22 -16.52
N VAL A 49 -18.47 25.14 -16.62
CA VAL A 49 -18.76 24.06 -17.58
C VAL A 49 -19.59 22.99 -16.89
N VAL A 50 -20.73 22.65 -17.50
CA VAL A 50 -21.66 21.62 -17.01
C VAL A 50 -21.77 20.52 -18.06
N THR A 51 -21.41 19.28 -17.65
CA THR A 51 -21.35 18.12 -18.55
C THR A 51 -22.35 17.03 -18.21
N GLY A 52 -22.85 16.97 -16.96
CA GLY A 52 -23.82 15.97 -16.50
C GLY A 52 -25.21 16.20 -17.08
N GLU A 53 -25.87 15.18 -17.65
CA GLU A 53 -27.23 15.30 -18.23
C GLU A 53 -28.25 15.85 -17.23
N LYS A 54 -28.20 15.39 -15.97
CA LYS A 54 -29.08 15.88 -14.87
C LYS A 54 -28.82 17.34 -14.54
N ASP A 55 -27.56 17.76 -14.54
CA ASP A 55 -27.17 19.14 -14.23
C ASP A 55 -27.52 20.09 -15.36
N ILE A 56 -27.42 19.62 -16.60
CA ILE A 56 -27.89 20.35 -17.78
C ILE A 56 -29.41 20.58 -17.72
N GLU A 57 -30.17 19.60 -17.26
CA GLU A 57 -31.61 19.73 -17.06
C GLU A 57 -31.95 20.76 -15.97
N VAL A 58 -31.22 20.71 -14.83
CA VAL A 58 -31.33 21.70 -13.75
C VAL A 58 -31.11 23.12 -14.28
N VAL A 59 -30.06 23.34 -15.07
CA VAL A 59 -29.72 24.65 -15.69
C VAL A 59 -30.77 25.09 -16.65
N ASN A 60 -31.28 24.24 -17.54
CA ASN A 60 -32.31 24.59 -18.51
C ASN A 60 -33.63 25.03 -17.82
N ARG A 61 -34.00 24.35 -16.73
CA ARG A 61 -35.16 24.72 -15.91
C ARG A 61 -34.93 26.04 -15.20
N ALA A 62 -33.76 26.28 -14.68
CA ALA A 62 -33.39 27.53 -14.04
C ALA A 62 -33.47 28.72 -15.03
N ILE A 63 -32.99 28.54 -16.26
CA ILE A 63 -33.10 29.57 -17.33
C ILE A 63 -34.56 29.91 -17.60
N ASN A 64 -35.44 28.93 -17.70
CA ASN A 64 -36.88 29.12 -17.91
C ASN A 64 -37.58 29.71 -16.68
N GLY A 65 -37.04 29.51 -15.47
CA GLY A 65 -37.59 29.98 -14.20
C GLY A 65 -37.04 31.32 -13.69
N GLY A 66 -36.38 32.13 -14.52
CA GLY A 66 -35.86 33.44 -14.14
C GLY A 66 -34.35 33.58 -14.10
N GLY A 67 -33.61 32.54 -14.53
CA GLY A 67 -32.15 32.56 -14.71
C GLY A 67 -31.32 32.56 -13.41
N VAL A 68 -31.88 32.07 -12.31
CA VAL A 68 -31.18 32.02 -11.00
C VAL A 68 -30.97 30.58 -10.56
N ILE A 69 -29.73 30.27 -10.12
CA ILE A 69 -29.35 28.94 -9.60
C ILE A 69 -28.59 29.09 -8.29
N GLY A 70 -28.61 28.06 -7.47
CA GLY A 70 -27.76 27.92 -6.28
C GLY A 70 -26.58 26.99 -6.59
N ALA A 71 -25.36 27.50 -6.51
CA ALA A 71 -24.14 26.70 -6.67
C ALA A 71 -23.72 26.18 -5.29
N LEU A 72 -23.56 24.87 -5.17
CA LEU A 72 -23.29 24.18 -3.90
C LEU A 72 -22.22 23.12 -4.06
N LEU A 73 -21.19 23.15 -3.19
CA LEU A 73 -20.07 22.21 -3.24
C LEU A 73 -20.47 20.84 -2.71
N GLU A 74 -20.05 19.77 -3.40
CA GLU A 74 -20.17 18.39 -2.95
C GLU A 74 -19.01 18.02 -2.01
N ARG A 75 -19.27 17.13 -1.04
CA ARG A 75 -18.26 16.57 -0.16
C ARG A 75 -17.60 15.36 -0.83
N HIS A 76 -16.27 15.30 -0.82
CA HIS A 76 -15.49 14.31 -1.59
C HIS A 76 -15.51 12.85 -1.07
N THR A 77 -16.29 12.49 -0.06
CA THR A 77 -16.10 11.23 0.69
C THR A 77 -17.22 10.21 0.57
N LEU A 78 -18.16 10.30 -0.43
CA LEU A 78 -19.41 9.55 -0.24
C LEU A 78 -19.87 8.71 -1.44
N SER A 79 -20.52 7.57 -1.14
CA SER A 79 -21.14 6.64 -2.08
C SER A 79 -22.51 7.16 -2.60
N ASP A 80 -22.93 6.70 -3.78
CA ASP A 80 -24.14 7.14 -4.49
C ASP A 80 -25.49 6.99 -3.75
N ASP A 81 -25.53 6.35 -2.57
CA ASP A 81 -26.75 6.01 -1.81
C ASP A 81 -27.05 6.96 -0.63
N GLU A 82 -26.31 8.09 -0.47
CA GLU A 82 -26.47 8.96 0.69
C GLU A 82 -27.50 10.08 0.50
N LYS A 83 -28.09 10.53 1.63
CA LYS A 83 -29.05 11.62 1.64
C LYS A 83 -28.38 12.92 1.19
N ASN A 84 -29.13 13.76 0.43
CA ASN A 84 -28.62 15.03 -0.07
C ASN A 84 -28.05 15.96 1.03
N GLU A 85 -28.50 15.83 2.27
CA GLU A 85 -27.99 16.58 3.44
C GLU A 85 -26.54 16.23 3.78
N ASP A 86 -26.12 14.98 3.55
CA ASP A 86 -24.78 14.50 3.81
C ASP A 86 -23.84 14.70 2.61
N ARG A 87 -24.42 14.72 1.40
CA ARG A 87 -23.69 14.88 0.14
C ARG A 87 -23.19 16.30 -0.08
N PHE A 88 -23.92 17.33 0.37
CA PHE A 88 -23.59 18.72 0.12
C PHE A 88 -23.17 19.46 1.38
N TYR A 89 -22.40 20.55 1.17
CA TYR A 89 -22.23 21.56 2.21
C TYR A 89 -23.51 22.36 2.40
N SER A 90 -23.70 22.91 3.59
CA SER A 90 -24.94 23.64 3.90
C SER A 90 -24.97 25.08 3.38
N VAL A 91 -23.86 25.66 2.98
CA VAL A 91 -23.74 27.04 2.50
C VAL A 91 -23.22 27.02 1.07
N GLY A 92 -23.91 27.76 0.22
CA GLY A 92 -23.56 27.95 -1.18
C GLY A 92 -23.72 29.40 -1.63
N THR A 93 -23.56 29.63 -2.93
CA THR A 93 -23.67 30.97 -3.55
C THR A 93 -24.76 30.99 -4.62
N MET A 94 -25.67 31.94 -4.50
CA MET A 94 -26.66 32.19 -5.51
C MET A 94 -26.02 32.84 -6.74
N CYS A 95 -26.29 32.27 -7.90
CA CYS A 95 -25.74 32.72 -9.18
C CYS A 95 -26.84 33.08 -10.16
N ARG A 96 -26.64 34.16 -10.90
CA ARG A 96 -27.50 34.52 -12.03
C ARG A 96 -26.82 34.08 -13.32
N ILE A 97 -27.53 33.37 -14.15
CA ILE A 97 -27.06 32.93 -15.47
C ILE A 97 -27.19 34.13 -16.42
N LEU A 98 -26.07 34.59 -16.96
CA LEU A 98 -26.01 35.68 -17.92
C LEU A 98 -26.12 35.17 -19.36
N LYS A 99 -25.42 34.05 -19.63
CA LYS A 99 -25.39 33.42 -20.97
C LYS A 99 -25.09 31.95 -20.85
N SER A 100 -25.70 31.13 -21.69
CA SER A 100 -25.38 29.71 -21.85
C SER A 100 -24.95 29.43 -23.30
N ILE A 101 -23.89 28.67 -23.48
CA ILE A 101 -23.37 28.29 -24.80
C ILE A 101 -23.25 26.75 -24.83
N LYS A 102 -23.87 26.11 -25.82
CA LYS A 102 -23.76 24.68 -26.03
C LYS A 102 -22.37 24.33 -26.55
N LEU A 103 -21.73 23.34 -25.95
CA LEU A 103 -20.46 22.81 -26.37
C LEU A 103 -20.64 21.66 -27.39
N PRO A 104 -19.65 21.40 -28.25
CA PRO A 104 -19.74 20.34 -29.28
C PRO A 104 -19.90 18.93 -28.71
N ASP A 105 -19.49 18.70 -27.47
CA ASP A 105 -19.57 17.45 -26.71
C ASP A 105 -20.89 17.22 -25.99
N GLY A 106 -21.86 18.15 -26.19
CA GLY A 106 -23.19 18.10 -25.58
C GLY A 106 -23.28 18.84 -24.24
N GLY A 107 -22.17 19.29 -23.66
CA GLY A 107 -22.12 20.08 -22.44
C GLY A 107 -22.62 21.52 -22.62
N LEU A 108 -22.75 22.25 -21.51
CA LEU A 108 -23.09 23.69 -21.47
C LEU A 108 -21.94 24.47 -20.81
N ASN A 109 -21.52 25.56 -21.47
CA ASN A 109 -20.67 26.58 -20.85
C ASN A 109 -21.54 27.76 -20.41
N LEU A 110 -21.62 27.94 -19.09
CA LEU A 110 -22.45 28.99 -18.47
C LEU A 110 -21.56 30.17 -18.08
N TYR A 111 -21.99 31.36 -18.40
CA TYR A 111 -21.43 32.60 -17.84
C TYR A 111 -22.36 33.05 -16.72
N ILE A 112 -21.87 33.01 -15.49
CA ILE A 112 -22.65 33.31 -14.29
C ILE A 112 -22.10 34.53 -13.57
N SER A 113 -23.03 35.29 -12.96
CA SER A 113 -22.74 36.32 -11.97
C SER A 113 -23.15 35.82 -10.61
N THR A 114 -22.17 35.67 -9.70
CA THR A 114 -22.40 35.20 -8.34
C THR A 114 -22.82 36.38 -7.45
N GLN A 115 -23.84 36.22 -6.61
CA GLN A 115 -24.43 37.34 -5.87
C GLN A 115 -24.37 37.13 -4.36
N ASN A 116 -25.29 36.38 -3.79
CA ASN A 116 -25.48 36.26 -2.35
C ASN A 116 -25.12 34.87 -1.82
N ARG A 117 -24.60 34.80 -0.61
CA ARG A 117 -24.51 33.56 0.14
C ARG A 117 -25.89 33.11 0.56
N PHE A 118 -26.14 31.81 0.51
CA PHE A 118 -27.33 31.20 1.08
C PHE A 118 -26.99 29.98 1.94
N LYS A 119 -27.88 29.69 2.88
CA LYS A 119 -27.86 28.45 3.66
C LYS A 119 -29.06 27.61 3.26
N VAL A 120 -28.84 26.32 3.03
CA VAL A 120 -29.90 25.35 2.73
C VAL A 120 -30.65 25.00 4.02
N GLU A 121 -31.97 25.07 4.00
CA GLU A 121 -32.88 24.62 5.04
C GLU A 121 -33.35 23.18 4.81
N SER A 122 -33.71 22.84 3.57
CA SER A 122 -34.14 21.51 3.18
C SER A 122 -33.99 21.31 1.67
N PHE A 123 -33.66 20.08 1.27
CA PHE A 123 -33.64 19.66 -0.13
C PHE A 123 -34.96 19.01 -0.53
N PHE A 124 -35.35 19.19 -1.79
CA PHE A 124 -36.49 18.52 -2.40
C PHE A 124 -36.31 18.39 -3.93
N LEU A 125 -37.03 17.48 -4.52
CA LEU A 125 -37.06 17.34 -5.98
C LEU A 125 -38.24 18.12 -6.55
N ASN A 126 -37.98 19.06 -7.46
CA ASN A 126 -38.98 19.78 -8.20
C ASN A 126 -38.99 19.28 -9.64
N ASP A 127 -40.03 18.52 -10.02
CA ASP A 127 -40.16 17.85 -11.32
C ASP A 127 -38.91 17.03 -11.74
N GLY A 128 -38.23 16.42 -10.77
CA GLY A 128 -37.01 15.63 -10.98
C GLY A 128 -35.68 16.41 -10.92
N ALA A 129 -35.70 17.74 -10.80
CA ALA A 129 -34.52 18.57 -10.62
C ALA A 129 -34.25 18.85 -9.14
N LEU A 130 -32.98 18.76 -8.74
CA LEU A 130 -32.58 19.05 -7.37
C LEU A 130 -32.81 20.51 -7.03
N SER A 131 -33.59 20.75 -6.00
CA SER A 131 -33.96 22.06 -5.51
C SER A 131 -33.82 22.17 -4.01
N ALA A 132 -33.63 23.37 -3.50
CA ALA A 132 -33.52 23.59 -2.06
C ALA A 132 -34.30 24.82 -1.63
N LYS A 133 -34.88 24.75 -0.43
CA LYS A 133 -35.36 25.92 0.29
C LYS A 133 -34.15 26.56 0.95
N VAL A 134 -34.00 27.88 0.79
CA VAL A 134 -32.80 28.61 1.19
C VAL A 134 -33.11 29.85 2.01
N THR A 135 -32.19 30.19 2.91
CA THR A 135 -32.17 31.46 3.64
C THR A 135 -30.89 32.19 3.28
N TYR A 136 -31.02 33.48 2.89
CA TYR A 136 -29.86 34.27 2.49
C TYR A 136 -29.07 34.76 3.72
N LEU A 137 -27.75 34.60 3.61
CA LEU A 137 -26.82 35.02 4.66
C LEU A 137 -26.23 36.38 4.33
N GLN A 138 -26.15 37.24 5.33
CA GLN A 138 -25.49 38.54 5.22
C GLN A 138 -24.27 38.57 6.13
N ASP A 139 -23.24 39.28 5.69
CA ASP A 139 -22.06 39.51 6.50
C ASP A 139 -22.43 40.24 7.81
N LYS A 140 -21.73 39.91 8.88
CA LYS A 140 -21.87 40.63 10.16
C LYS A 140 -21.46 42.11 9.98
N PRO A 141 -22.13 43.05 10.65
CA PRO A 141 -21.78 44.45 10.53
C PRO A 141 -20.29 44.68 10.83
N TYR A 142 -19.59 45.39 9.98
CA TYR A 142 -18.16 45.67 10.10
C TYR A 142 -17.83 47.12 9.76
N ASP A 143 -16.73 47.61 10.39
CA ASP A 143 -16.20 48.95 10.14
C ASP A 143 -15.27 48.88 8.89
N LYS A 144 -15.73 49.44 7.79
CA LYS A 144 -15.00 49.48 6.52
C LYS A 144 -13.63 50.15 6.63
N GLU A 145 -13.55 51.25 7.42
CA GLU A 145 -12.30 52.03 7.57
C GLU A 145 -11.24 51.23 8.31
N ARG A 146 -11.65 50.54 9.38
CA ARG A 146 -10.76 49.74 10.20
C ARG A 146 -10.20 48.55 9.45
N LEU A 147 -10.98 47.95 8.52
CA LEU A 147 -10.56 46.83 7.69
C LEU A 147 -9.71 47.22 6.48
N LYS A 148 -9.71 48.47 6.06
CA LYS A 148 -8.83 48.97 4.98
C LYS A 148 -7.34 48.67 5.20
N ALA A 149 -6.87 48.70 6.44
CA ALA A 149 -5.48 48.35 6.78
C ALA A 149 -5.16 46.89 6.49
N TRP A 150 -6.13 45.98 6.81
CA TRP A 150 -5.99 44.52 6.51
C TRP A 150 -6.05 44.25 5.01
N VAL A 151 -6.92 44.94 4.27
CA VAL A 151 -7.00 44.84 2.80
C VAL A 151 -5.67 45.29 2.15
N ARG A 152 -5.05 46.38 2.68
CA ARG A 152 -3.73 46.81 2.19
C ARG A 152 -2.66 45.77 2.46
N SER A 153 -2.62 45.20 3.66
CA SER A 153 -1.68 44.15 4.01
C SER A 153 -1.85 42.93 3.08
N LEU A 154 -3.08 42.53 2.81
CA LEU A 154 -3.41 41.43 1.90
C LEU A 154 -2.91 41.72 0.47
N ASN A 155 -3.12 42.96 -0.01
CA ASN A 155 -2.69 43.38 -1.34
C ASN A 155 -1.16 43.45 -1.46
N ASP A 156 -0.46 43.86 -0.40
CA ASP A 156 1.00 43.94 -0.40
C ASP A 156 1.63 42.52 -0.34
N GLU A 157 1.06 41.60 0.43
CA GLU A 157 1.48 40.18 0.42
C GLU A 157 1.25 39.51 -0.95
N PHE A 158 0.10 39.77 -1.57
CA PHE A 158 -0.20 39.28 -2.90
C PHE A 158 0.76 39.84 -3.96
N LYS A 159 1.07 41.18 -3.92
CA LYS A 159 2.08 41.77 -4.81
C LYS A 159 3.46 41.13 -4.64
N ALA A 160 3.88 40.89 -3.40
CA ALA A 160 5.16 40.27 -3.09
C ALA A 160 5.24 38.82 -3.63
N MET A 161 4.13 38.09 -3.57
CA MET A 161 4.04 36.72 -4.10
C MET A 161 4.12 36.73 -5.64
N ASN A 162 3.40 37.65 -6.31
CA ASN A 162 3.33 37.73 -7.76
C ASN A 162 4.63 38.24 -8.43
N GLN A 163 5.44 39.08 -7.71
CA GLN A 163 6.77 39.51 -8.20
C GLN A 163 7.77 38.32 -8.32
N ARG A 164 7.62 37.27 -7.53
CA ARG A 164 8.53 36.11 -7.50
C ARG A 164 8.11 35.02 -8.49
N MET A 165 6.84 34.91 -8.80
CA MET A 165 6.31 34.01 -9.82
C MET A 165 5.05 34.61 -10.45
N PRO A 166 5.02 34.92 -11.75
CA PRO A 166 3.83 35.41 -12.45
C PRO A 166 2.83 34.24 -12.66
N MET A 167 2.16 33.84 -11.58
CA MET A 167 1.09 32.82 -11.63
C MET A 167 -0.29 33.41 -11.94
N PHE A 168 -0.44 34.69 -11.78
CA PHE A 168 -1.73 35.37 -11.96
C PHE A 168 -1.70 36.27 -13.19
N SER A 169 -2.80 36.22 -13.97
CA SER A 169 -2.94 37.09 -15.14
C SER A 169 -2.94 38.58 -14.74
N GLU A 170 -2.51 39.44 -15.65
CA GLU A 170 -2.60 40.90 -15.42
C GLU A 170 -4.04 41.36 -15.17
N GLU A 171 -5.02 40.63 -15.72
CA GLU A 171 -6.45 40.87 -15.54
C GLU A 171 -6.89 40.68 -14.08
N ASN A 172 -6.40 39.64 -13.39
CA ASN A 172 -6.69 39.43 -11.96
C ASN A 172 -6.10 40.55 -11.09
N ARG A 173 -5.01 41.17 -11.52
CA ARG A 173 -4.37 42.28 -10.83
C ARG A 173 -5.13 43.59 -11.00
N LEU A 174 -5.68 43.84 -12.18
CA LEU A 174 -6.50 45.02 -12.46
C LEU A 174 -7.85 44.96 -11.72
N ASN A 175 -8.46 43.78 -11.66
CA ASN A 175 -9.72 43.57 -10.95
C ASN A 175 -9.56 43.81 -9.43
N LEU A 176 -8.45 43.42 -8.83
CA LEU A 176 -8.17 43.63 -7.39
C LEU A 176 -8.03 45.11 -7.01
N VAL A 177 -7.45 45.95 -7.88
CA VAL A 177 -7.26 47.38 -7.61
C VAL A 177 -8.57 48.14 -7.56
N ASN A 178 -9.62 47.64 -8.22
CA ASN A 178 -10.93 48.29 -8.34
C ASN A 178 -11.93 47.83 -7.26
N ILE A 179 -11.56 46.95 -6.30
CA ILE A 179 -12.49 46.47 -5.27
C ILE A 179 -12.23 47.26 -3.96
N ASP A 180 -13.11 48.17 -3.62
CA ASP A 180 -13.04 48.99 -2.40
C ASP A 180 -13.66 48.34 -1.15
N ASP A 181 -14.54 47.35 -1.36
CA ASP A 181 -15.24 46.68 -0.27
C ASP A 181 -14.43 45.53 0.32
N PRO A 182 -14.06 45.54 1.63
CA PRO A 182 -13.26 44.49 2.28
C PRO A 182 -13.85 43.08 2.15
N SER A 183 -15.17 42.92 2.17
CA SER A 183 -15.84 41.63 2.01
C SER A 183 -15.64 41.08 0.62
N LYS A 184 -15.93 41.89 -0.40
CA LYS A 184 -15.76 41.51 -1.82
C LYS A 184 -14.27 41.22 -2.14
N PHE A 185 -13.37 42.01 -1.53
CA PHE A 185 -11.94 41.81 -1.72
C PHE A 185 -11.47 40.45 -1.15
N ALA A 186 -11.94 40.09 0.05
CA ALA A 186 -11.60 38.79 0.65
C ALA A 186 -12.15 37.62 -0.18
N ASP A 187 -13.39 37.75 -0.68
CA ASP A 187 -14.04 36.75 -1.51
C ASP A 187 -13.32 36.57 -2.85
N TYR A 188 -12.92 37.66 -3.49
CA TYR A 188 -12.14 37.62 -4.72
C TYR A 188 -10.79 36.94 -4.50
N MET A 189 -10.08 37.32 -3.43
CA MET A 189 -8.80 36.70 -3.08
C MET A 189 -8.94 35.21 -2.83
N ALA A 190 -9.96 34.78 -2.08
CA ALA A 190 -10.20 33.37 -1.82
C ALA A 190 -10.46 32.58 -3.11
N SER A 191 -11.10 33.17 -4.10
CA SER A 191 -11.45 32.52 -5.37
C SER A 191 -10.25 32.21 -6.26
N ILE A 192 -9.16 32.99 -6.14
CA ILE A 192 -7.94 32.85 -6.96
C ILE A 192 -6.85 32.00 -6.29
N LEU A 193 -6.99 31.68 -5.00
CA LEU A 193 -6.05 30.79 -4.29
C LEU A 193 -6.23 29.35 -4.74
N SER A 194 -5.10 28.60 -4.78
CA SER A 194 -5.08 27.18 -5.14
C SER A 194 -5.02 26.32 -3.87
N ILE A 195 -6.00 26.48 -2.99
CA ILE A 195 -6.11 25.71 -1.74
C ILE A 195 -7.18 24.64 -1.84
N ASP A 196 -7.15 23.71 -0.90
CA ASP A 196 -8.09 22.60 -0.77
C ASP A 196 -9.56 23.09 -0.78
N PRO A 197 -10.48 22.46 -1.53
CA PRO A 197 -11.89 22.83 -1.61
C PRO A 197 -12.58 22.93 -0.25
N ASP A 198 -12.27 22.06 0.70
CA ASP A 198 -12.85 22.09 2.06
C ASP A 198 -12.39 23.33 2.85
N LYS A 199 -11.16 23.78 2.62
CA LYS A 199 -10.65 25.02 3.20
C LYS A 199 -11.30 26.25 2.56
N MET A 200 -11.51 26.23 1.24
CA MET A 200 -12.26 27.25 0.52
C MET A 200 -13.69 27.36 1.01
N GLN A 201 -14.36 26.24 1.22
CA GLN A 201 -15.71 26.18 1.73
C GLN A 201 -15.84 26.83 3.13
N LYS A 202 -14.87 26.57 4.03
CA LYS A 202 -14.83 27.23 5.36
C LYS A 202 -14.71 28.75 5.26
N ILE A 203 -13.98 29.26 4.27
CA ILE A 203 -13.89 30.70 4.00
C ILE A 203 -15.23 31.24 3.50
N LEU A 204 -15.94 30.49 2.65
CA LEU A 204 -17.27 30.86 2.16
C LEU A 204 -18.31 30.90 3.31
N GLU A 205 -18.22 30.00 4.28
CA GLU A 205 -19.14 29.91 5.41
C GLU A 205 -18.90 30.99 6.48
N GLU A 206 -17.72 31.60 6.53
CA GLU A 206 -17.39 32.62 7.55
C GLU A 206 -18.05 33.96 7.20
N LEU A 207 -18.98 34.41 8.07
CA LEU A 207 -19.73 35.66 7.91
C LEU A 207 -19.06 36.86 8.57
N ASP A 208 -18.04 36.65 9.40
CA ASP A 208 -17.22 37.71 9.99
C ASP A 208 -16.12 38.10 9.00
N VAL A 209 -16.26 39.26 8.38
CA VAL A 209 -15.34 39.74 7.34
C VAL A 209 -13.90 39.82 7.82
N LYS A 210 -13.68 40.16 9.10
CA LYS A 210 -12.33 40.20 9.69
C LYS A 210 -11.71 38.81 9.72
N LYS A 211 -12.44 37.83 10.25
CA LYS A 211 -11.97 36.43 10.32
C LYS A 211 -11.76 35.83 8.95
N ARG A 212 -12.60 36.20 7.98
CA ARG A 212 -12.45 35.78 6.58
C ARG A 212 -11.14 36.30 5.99
N ILE A 213 -10.81 37.59 6.22
CA ILE A 213 -9.53 38.19 5.79
C ILE A 213 -8.35 37.49 6.48
N GLU A 214 -8.43 37.23 7.79
CA GLU A 214 -7.39 36.52 8.54
C GLU A 214 -7.16 35.10 7.99
N SER A 215 -8.23 34.39 7.65
CA SER A 215 -8.14 33.07 7.03
C SER A 215 -7.48 33.09 5.63
N VAL A 216 -7.84 34.07 4.82
CA VAL A 216 -7.24 34.28 3.49
C VAL A 216 -5.74 34.60 3.63
N LEU A 217 -5.36 35.49 4.55
CA LEU A 217 -3.95 35.79 4.84
C LEU A 217 -3.15 34.57 5.26
N PHE A 218 -3.72 33.76 6.14
CA PHE A 218 -3.07 32.52 6.58
C PHE A 218 -2.76 31.59 5.40
N HIS A 219 -3.71 31.40 4.50
CA HIS A 219 -3.51 30.54 3.34
C HIS A 219 -2.56 31.14 2.29
N ILE A 220 -2.52 32.46 2.14
CA ILE A 220 -1.50 33.13 1.32
C ILE A 220 -0.10 32.88 1.88
N GLU A 221 0.08 32.90 3.19
CA GLU A 221 1.37 32.60 3.82
C GLU A 221 1.77 31.12 3.65
N GLU A 222 0.82 30.19 3.74
CA GLU A 222 1.07 28.77 3.44
C GLU A 222 1.54 28.60 1.99
N GLU A 223 0.85 29.20 1.03
CA GLU A 223 1.16 29.08 -0.39
C GLU A 223 2.53 29.73 -0.73
N LYS A 224 2.83 30.88 -0.09
CA LYS A 224 4.15 31.53 -0.17
C LYS A 224 5.29 30.62 0.30
N ARG A 225 5.10 29.85 1.36
CA ARG A 225 6.08 28.83 1.82
C ARG A 225 6.30 27.75 0.78
N ILE A 226 5.22 27.23 0.20
CA ILE A 226 5.28 26.19 -0.85
C ILE A 226 6.04 26.73 -2.07
N ILE A 227 5.73 27.95 -2.50
CA ILE A 227 6.42 28.62 -3.62
C ILE A 227 7.90 28.83 -3.32
N GLN A 228 8.28 29.19 -2.09
CA GLN A 228 9.68 29.32 -1.69
C GLN A 228 10.43 27.98 -1.78
N ILE A 229 9.80 26.89 -1.34
CA ILE A 229 10.37 25.53 -1.44
C ILE A 229 10.51 25.13 -2.93
N GLN A 230 9.48 25.36 -3.74
CA GLN A 230 9.52 25.10 -5.18
C GLN A 230 10.59 25.93 -5.87
N GLY A 231 10.74 27.19 -5.49
CA GLY A 231 11.79 28.09 -5.97
C GLY A 231 13.21 27.56 -5.66
N SER A 232 13.43 27.11 -4.44
CA SER A 232 14.72 26.53 -4.02
C SER A 232 15.02 25.21 -4.75
N ILE A 233 14.01 24.37 -4.99
CA ILE A 233 14.15 23.14 -5.78
C ILE A 233 14.47 23.51 -7.24
N ARG A 234 13.78 24.48 -7.82
CA ARG A 234 14.01 24.94 -9.20
C ARG A 234 15.38 25.56 -9.37
N GLU A 235 15.85 26.33 -8.39
CA GLU A 235 17.21 26.89 -8.37
C GLU A 235 18.27 25.79 -8.27
N HIS A 236 18.00 24.74 -7.48
CA HIS A 236 18.89 23.56 -7.38
C HIS A 236 18.92 22.75 -8.69
N VAL A 237 17.76 22.59 -9.33
CA VAL A 237 17.64 21.94 -10.65
C VAL A 237 18.29 22.79 -11.74
N ASN A 238 18.09 24.12 -11.72
CA ASN A 238 18.72 25.03 -12.67
C ASN A 238 20.24 25.08 -12.48
N LYS A 239 20.75 25.12 -11.25
CA LYS A 239 22.21 25.01 -10.99
C LYS A 239 22.80 23.67 -11.46
N LYS A 240 22.03 22.57 -11.35
CA LYS A 240 22.41 21.28 -11.96
C LYS A 240 22.37 21.31 -13.49
N LEU A 241 21.36 21.96 -14.07
CA LEU A 241 21.23 22.15 -15.52
C LEU A 241 22.30 23.07 -16.06
N GLU A 242 22.59 24.20 -15.39
CA GLU A 242 23.71 25.11 -15.76
C GLU A 242 25.08 24.44 -15.64
N LYS A 243 25.25 23.61 -14.59
CA LYS A 243 26.46 22.80 -14.47
C LYS A 243 26.53 21.76 -15.59
N SER A 244 25.43 21.11 -15.93
CA SER A 244 25.35 20.16 -17.04
C SER A 244 25.52 20.83 -18.39
N GLN A 245 24.99 22.04 -18.61
CA GLN A 245 25.21 22.84 -19.82
C GLN A 245 26.64 23.35 -19.90
N ARG A 246 27.19 23.80 -18.77
CA ARG A 246 28.60 24.22 -18.69
C ARG A 246 29.56 23.06 -18.93
N ASP A 247 29.26 21.88 -18.37
CA ASP A 247 29.98 20.64 -18.63
C ASP A 247 29.82 20.20 -20.10
N TYR A 248 28.66 20.45 -20.71
CA TYR A 248 28.44 20.23 -22.14
C TYR A 248 29.25 21.22 -23.01
N PHE A 249 29.19 22.52 -22.69
CA PHE A 249 30.01 23.54 -23.40
C PHE A 249 31.48 23.29 -23.22
N LEU A 250 31.97 22.98 -22.03
CA LEU A 250 33.37 22.63 -21.78
C LEU A 250 33.78 21.36 -22.51
N ARG A 251 32.87 20.36 -22.61
CA ARG A 251 33.10 19.15 -23.41
C ARG A 251 33.15 19.48 -24.91
N GLU A 252 32.29 20.37 -25.37
CA GLU A 252 32.28 20.78 -26.78
C GLU A 252 33.49 21.64 -27.13
N GLU A 253 33.91 22.54 -26.22
CA GLU A 253 35.15 23.34 -26.35
C GLU A 253 36.39 22.42 -26.29
N LEU A 254 36.40 21.45 -25.38
CA LEU A 254 37.44 20.42 -25.30
C LEU A 254 37.44 19.54 -26.56
N ARG A 255 36.30 19.29 -27.16
CA ARG A 255 36.15 18.57 -28.41
C ARG A 255 36.64 19.40 -29.62
N GLN A 256 36.37 20.70 -29.62
CA GLN A 256 36.93 21.62 -30.63
C GLN A 256 38.44 21.73 -30.48
N ILE A 257 38.98 21.93 -29.29
CA ILE A 257 40.40 21.91 -28.99
C ILE A 257 41.03 20.57 -29.36
N GLN A 258 40.43 19.48 -29.04
CA GLN A 258 40.87 18.14 -29.45
C GLN A 258 40.81 17.95 -30.96
N LYS A 259 39.86 18.60 -31.65
CA LYS A 259 39.77 18.62 -33.11
C LYS A 259 40.89 19.44 -33.76
N GLU A 260 41.21 20.58 -33.18
CA GLU A 260 42.34 21.43 -33.62
C GLU A 260 43.71 20.81 -33.31
N LEU A 261 43.83 20.06 -32.20
CA LEU A 261 45.03 19.33 -31.83
C LEU A 261 45.18 17.97 -32.54
N GLY A 262 44.26 17.61 -33.46
CA GLY A 262 44.28 16.31 -34.13
C GLY A 262 43.99 15.09 -33.24
N ILE A 263 43.49 15.32 -32.01
CA ILE A 263 43.16 14.28 -31.01
C ILE A 263 41.70 13.82 -31.17
N VAL A 264 40.97 14.27 -32.18
CA VAL A 264 39.62 13.80 -32.44
C VAL A 264 39.70 12.31 -32.74
N GLN A 265 39.11 11.51 -31.85
CA GLN A 265 38.73 10.12 -32.22
C GLN A 265 37.95 10.23 -33.53
N ASN A 266 38.58 9.90 -34.63
CA ASN A 266 38.00 9.95 -35.97
C ASN A 266 36.69 9.12 -35.91
N LYS A 267 35.61 9.61 -36.53
CA LYS A 267 34.38 8.82 -36.81
C LYS A 267 34.79 7.43 -37.27
N THR A 268 35.85 7.32 -38.07
CA THR A 268 36.47 6.10 -38.54
C THR A 268 36.91 5.17 -37.38
N ASP A 269 37.62 5.68 -36.36
CA ASP A 269 38.07 4.87 -35.21
C ASP A 269 36.90 4.33 -34.37
N LEU A 270 35.84 5.15 -34.17
CA LEU A 270 34.66 4.72 -33.43
C LEU A 270 33.89 3.66 -34.21
N VAL A 271 33.72 3.87 -35.51
CA VAL A 271 33.03 2.94 -36.42
C VAL A 271 33.78 1.62 -36.49
N GLU A 272 35.12 1.66 -36.64
CA GLU A 272 35.98 0.47 -36.70
C GLU A 272 35.99 -0.30 -35.37
N ARG A 273 36.09 0.37 -34.23
CA ARG A 273 36.00 -0.25 -32.89
C ARG A 273 34.64 -0.91 -32.71
N LEU A 274 33.58 -0.20 -33.02
CA LEU A 274 32.23 -0.74 -32.89
C LEU A 274 32.04 -1.96 -33.80
N LYS A 275 32.55 -1.92 -35.03
CA LYS A 275 32.51 -3.06 -35.94
C LYS A 275 33.27 -4.26 -35.37
N ALA A 276 34.49 -4.03 -34.90
CA ALA A 276 35.31 -5.07 -34.30
C ALA A 276 34.65 -5.71 -33.05
N ASP A 277 33.93 -4.90 -32.27
CA ASP A 277 33.21 -5.41 -31.11
C ASP A 277 31.95 -6.20 -31.51
N LEU A 278 31.19 -5.78 -32.53
CA LEU A 278 30.05 -6.48 -33.08
C LEU A 278 30.45 -7.81 -33.73
N ASP A 279 31.56 -7.82 -34.52
CA ASP A 279 32.07 -9.04 -35.19
C ASP A 279 32.53 -10.12 -34.19
N LYS A 280 32.98 -9.71 -32.98
CA LYS A 280 33.34 -10.63 -31.88
C LYS A 280 32.11 -11.38 -31.30
N LEU A 281 30.90 -10.89 -31.50
CA LEU A 281 29.70 -11.45 -30.87
C LEU A 281 29.25 -12.80 -31.51
N ASN A 282 29.64 -13.05 -32.75
CA ASN A 282 29.23 -14.25 -33.53
C ASN A 282 27.69 -14.37 -33.62
N LEU A 283 27.02 -13.26 -33.92
CA LEU A 283 25.56 -13.25 -34.09
C LEU A 283 25.11 -14.17 -35.22
N LYS A 284 23.93 -14.78 -35.09
CA LYS A 284 23.34 -15.71 -36.05
C LYS A 284 21.91 -15.28 -36.39
N GLY A 285 21.43 -15.71 -37.56
CA GLY A 285 20.04 -15.51 -37.98
C GLY A 285 19.61 -14.04 -37.99
N GLU A 286 18.38 -13.79 -37.58
CA GLU A 286 17.74 -12.47 -37.55
C GLU A 286 18.58 -11.37 -36.84
N ALA A 287 19.23 -11.75 -35.73
CA ALA A 287 20.04 -10.81 -34.98
C ALA A 287 21.25 -10.31 -35.75
N LYS A 288 21.88 -11.19 -36.58
CA LYS A 288 23.00 -10.80 -37.43
C LYS A 288 22.55 -9.81 -38.51
N GLU A 289 21.49 -10.16 -39.22
CA GLU A 289 20.96 -9.35 -40.32
C GLU A 289 20.53 -7.97 -39.85
N THR A 290 19.79 -7.90 -38.74
CA THR A 290 19.33 -6.63 -38.17
C THR A 290 20.49 -5.74 -37.72
N VAL A 291 21.52 -6.34 -37.11
CA VAL A 291 22.70 -5.56 -36.64
C VAL A 291 23.54 -5.09 -37.83
N GLU A 292 23.70 -5.88 -38.87
CA GLU A 292 24.38 -5.47 -40.10
C GLU A 292 23.67 -4.32 -40.81
N ASN A 293 22.33 -4.36 -40.88
CA ASN A 293 21.51 -3.31 -41.46
C ASN A 293 21.59 -2.01 -40.64
N GLU A 294 21.45 -2.10 -39.29
CA GLU A 294 21.58 -0.92 -38.43
C GLU A 294 22.99 -0.37 -38.41
N TYR A 295 24.03 -1.21 -38.55
CA TYR A 295 25.39 -0.76 -38.68
C TYR A 295 25.64 -0.02 -40.01
N ALA A 296 25.10 -0.55 -41.13
CA ALA A 296 25.14 0.13 -42.42
C ALA A 296 24.43 1.52 -42.34
N ARG A 297 23.26 1.56 -41.69
CA ARG A 297 22.54 2.81 -41.43
C ARG A 297 23.38 3.76 -40.60
N PHE A 298 23.99 3.30 -39.51
CA PHE A 298 24.82 4.12 -38.60
C PHE A 298 26.01 4.76 -39.37
N THR A 299 26.62 4.01 -40.25
CA THR A 299 27.76 4.53 -41.03
C THR A 299 27.38 5.63 -42.03
N SER A 300 26.14 5.58 -42.55
CA SER A 300 25.60 6.58 -43.51
C SER A 300 25.06 7.85 -42.81
N LEU A 301 24.79 7.82 -41.51
CA LEU A 301 24.23 8.97 -40.77
C LEU A 301 25.30 10.01 -40.46
N GLU A 302 24.89 11.28 -40.45
CA GLU A 302 25.75 12.38 -40.00
C GLU A 302 25.82 12.41 -38.44
N PRO A 303 26.99 12.70 -37.88
CA PRO A 303 27.20 12.72 -36.41
C PRO A 303 26.29 13.68 -35.64
N ASN A 304 25.76 14.72 -36.29
CA ASN A 304 24.90 15.73 -35.69
C ASN A 304 23.41 15.37 -35.77
N SER A 305 23.06 14.28 -36.42
CA SER A 305 21.68 13.78 -36.51
C SER A 305 21.24 13.19 -35.17
N PRO A 306 20.03 13.46 -34.70
CA PRO A 306 19.44 12.76 -33.53
C PRO A 306 19.43 11.24 -33.70
N GLU A 307 19.22 10.76 -34.92
CA GLU A 307 19.23 9.34 -35.27
C GLU A 307 20.58 8.67 -35.07
N TYR A 308 21.69 9.43 -35.28
CA TYR A 308 23.03 8.92 -35.05
C TYR A 308 23.22 8.44 -33.61
N SER A 309 22.83 9.28 -32.65
CA SER A 309 22.92 8.93 -31.24
C SER A 309 22.04 7.74 -30.85
N LEU A 310 20.85 7.62 -31.45
CA LEU A 310 19.95 6.47 -31.22
C LEU A 310 20.54 5.17 -31.77
N CYS A 311 21.05 5.17 -33.03
CA CYS A 311 21.71 4.00 -33.62
C CYS A 311 22.96 3.62 -32.84
N LEU A 312 23.79 4.60 -32.45
CA LEU A 312 25.00 4.35 -31.67
C LEU A 312 24.69 3.68 -30.34
N ASN A 313 23.73 4.23 -29.56
CA ASN A 313 23.32 3.66 -28.28
C ASN A 313 22.74 2.25 -28.42
N TYR A 314 22.00 2.00 -29.47
CA TYR A 314 21.45 0.69 -29.79
C TYR A 314 22.56 -0.32 -30.07
N LEU A 315 23.47 -0.05 -31.01
CA LEU A 315 24.60 -0.90 -31.36
C LEU A 315 25.56 -1.13 -30.19
N GLN A 316 25.83 -0.08 -29.39
CA GLN A 316 26.61 -0.19 -28.15
C GLN A 316 25.89 -1.07 -27.11
N THR A 317 24.56 -1.02 -27.00
CA THR A 317 23.81 -1.90 -26.10
C THR A 317 23.94 -3.36 -26.55
N ILE A 318 23.81 -3.63 -27.83
CA ILE A 318 24.01 -4.97 -28.39
C ILE A 318 25.42 -5.49 -28.16
N SER A 319 26.46 -4.63 -28.41
CA SER A 319 27.85 -5.03 -28.24
C SER A 319 28.21 -5.39 -26.79
N GLN A 320 27.47 -4.87 -25.81
CA GLN A 320 27.69 -5.12 -24.38
C GLN A 320 26.94 -6.37 -23.85
N LEU A 321 26.05 -6.95 -24.65
CA LEU A 321 25.29 -8.14 -24.24
C LEU A 321 26.09 -9.43 -24.45
N PRO A 322 25.89 -10.43 -23.57
CA PRO A 322 26.58 -11.71 -23.64
C PRO A 322 25.86 -12.66 -24.64
N TRP A 323 26.13 -12.56 -25.93
CA TRP A 323 25.51 -13.40 -26.98
C TRP A 323 26.05 -14.82 -27.03
N LYS A 324 27.30 -15.03 -26.60
CA LYS A 324 27.96 -16.34 -26.65
C LYS A 324 27.40 -17.27 -25.59
N ASP A 325 27.14 -18.51 -25.99
CA ASP A 325 26.75 -19.54 -25.03
C ASP A 325 27.92 -19.87 -24.11
N GLU A 326 27.62 -19.91 -22.82
CA GLU A 326 28.59 -20.26 -21.78
C GLU A 326 28.42 -21.76 -21.45
N PRO A 327 29.53 -22.52 -21.39
CA PRO A 327 29.46 -23.89 -20.95
C PRO A 327 29.00 -23.94 -19.49
N PHE A 328 28.28 -25.00 -19.14
CA PHE A 328 27.88 -25.23 -17.77
C PHE A 328 29.13 -25.26 -16.87
N LYS A 329 29.22 -24.32 -15.92
CA LYS A 329 30.26 -24.32 -14.88
C LYS A 329 29.84 -25.29 -13.80
N ASP A 330 30.63 -26.34 -13.62
CA ASP A 330 30.41 -27.27 -12.51
C ASP A 330 30.66 -26.58 -11.17
N PHE A 331 29.90 -26.96 -10.16
CA PHE A 331 30.00 -26.47 -8.80
C PHE A 331 29.98 -27.63 -7.80
N ASP A 332 30.62 -27.46 -6.67
CA ASP A 332 30.69 -28.46 -5.60
C ASP A 332 29.54 -28.28 -4.61
N LEU A 333 28.64 -29.27 -4.52
CA LEU A 333 27.50 -29.24 -3.59
C LEU A 333 27.93 -29.12 -2.13
N LYS A 334 29.06 -29.78 -1.72
CA LYS A 334 29.57 -29.65 -0.37
C LYS A 334 30.06 -28.23 -0.07
N LYS A 335 30.66 -27.57 -1.04
CA LYS A 335 31.06 -26.16 -0.93
C LYS A 335 29.84 -25.27 -0.86
N SER A 336 28.84 -25.55 -1.69
CA SER A 336 27.55 -24.78 -1.69
C SER A 336 26.85 -24.90 -0.33
N GLN A 337 26.80 -26.10 0.26
CA GLN A 337 26.24 -26.31 1.58
C GLN A 337 27.01 -25.51 2.64
N ARG A 338 28.34 -25.56 2.63
CA ARG A 338 29.16 -24.78 3.59
C ARG A 338 28.91 -23.26 3.47
N ILE A 339 28.71 -22.74 2.27
CA ILE A 339 28.39 -21.30 2.06
C ILE A 339 27.03 -20.98 2.69
N LEU A 340 26.01 -21.80 2.43
CA LEU A 340 24.68 -21.61 3.01
C LEU A 340 24.71 -21.68 4.55
N ASP A 341 25.44 -22.64 5.13
CA ASP A 341 25.56 -22.82 6.57
C ASP A 341 26.33 -21.66 7.26
N ASN A 342 27.32 -21.13 6.58
CA ASN A 342 28.07 -19.98 7.09
C ASN A 342 27.32 -18.67 7.04
N GLU A 343 26.50 -18.45 6.01
CA GLU A 343 25.77 -17.20 5.79
C GLU A 343 24.38 -17.20 6.44
N HIS A 344 23.81 -18.38 6.75
CA HIS A 344 22.46 -18.49 7.34
C HIS A 344 22.45 -19.46 8.53
N TYR A 345 21.90 -19.02 9.65
CA TYR A 345 21.69 -19.87 10.83
C TYR A 345 20.32 -20.54 10.74
N GLY A 346 20.25 -21.83 11.05
CA GLY A 346 19.02 -22.62 10.93
C GLY A 346 18.58 -22.77 9.48
N MET A 347 17.27 -22.80 9.26
CA MET A 347 16.64 -22.95 7.93
C MET A 347 17.05 -24.24 7.20
N ASP A 348 17.27 -25.33 7.96
CA ASP A 348 17.84 -26.57 7.40
C ASP A 348 16.97 -27.14 6.29
N GLU A 349 15.64 -27.16 6.45
CA GLU A 349 14.69 -27.60 5.41
C GLU A 349 14.81 -26.77 4.13
N VAL A 350 14.94 -25.44 4.27
CA VAL A 350 15.10 -24.53 3.12
C VAL A 350 16.42 -24.77 2.41
N LYS A 351 17.51 -24.96 3.18
CA LYS A 351 18.83 -25.28 2.63
C LYS A 351 18.83 -26.62 1.89
N ASP A 352 18.21 -27.64 2.48
CA ASP A 352 18.08 -28.94 1.86
C ASP A 352 17.32 -28.90 0.55
N ARG A 353 16.17 -28.21 0.50
CA ARG A 353 15.41 -27.99 -0.72
C ARG A 353 16.24 -27.28 -1.79
N VAL A 354 16.96 -26.22 -1.40
CA VAL A 354 17.89 -25.52 -2.32
C VAL A 354 18.98 -26.46 -2.83
N LEU A 355 19.57 -27.30 -1.96
CA LEU A 355 20.61 -28.24 -2.35
C LEU A 355 20.06 -29.35 -3.27
N GLU A 356 18.86 -29.87 -3.01
CA GLU A 356 18.16 -30.82 -3.89
C GLU A 356 17.97 -30.23 -5.29
N PHE A 357 17.45 -29.01 -5.36
CA PHE A 357 17.29 -28.27 -6.61
C PHE A 357 18.63 -28.11 -7.35
N LEU A 358 19.68 -27.71 -6.65
CA LEU A 358 21.02 -27.55 -7.21
C LEU A 358 21.61 -28.89 -7.67
N ALA A 359 21.35 -29.98 -6.94
CA ALA A 359 21.79 -31.33 -7.30
C ALA A 359 21.15 -31.83 -8.61
N VAL A 360 19.85 -31.63 -8.76
CA VAL A 360 19.12 -31.96 -10.01
C VAL A 360 19.70 -31.20 -11.19
N ARG A 361 19.94 -29.89 -10.99
CA ARG A 361 20.50 -28.99 -12.03
C ARG A 361 21.92 -29.43 -12.42
N LYS A 362 22.75 -29.79 -11.46
CA LYS A 362 24.10 -30.32 -11.69
C LYS A 362 24.06 -31.64 -12.48
N ARG A 363 23.14 -32.54 -12.13
CA ARG A 363 23.03 -33.88 -12.75
C ARG A 363 22.54 -33.81 -14.20
N LYS A 364 21.57 -32.94 -14.47
CA LYS A 364 21.03 -32.75 -15.82
C LYS A 364 21.96 -31.96 -16.74
N MET A 365 22.97 -31.28 -16.20
CA MET A 365 23.81 -30.30 -16.92
C MET A 365 23.00 -29.29 -17.71
N ASP A 366 21.73 -29.16 -17.40
CA ASP A 366 20.77 -28.30 -18.03
C ASP A 366 20.42 -27.11 -17.09
N THR A 367 20.46 -25.92 -17.64
CA THR A 367 20.17 -24.71 -16.89
C THR A 367 18.77 -24.18 -17.15
N LYS A 368 17.99 -24.87 -18.01
CA LYS A 368 16.76 -24.31 -18.56
C LYS A 368 15.60 -24.35 -17.57
N GLY A 369 14.93 -23.22 -17.49
CA GLY A 369 13.56 -23.09 -17.02
C GLY A 369 13.28 -23.27 -15.53
N ALA A 370 14.28 -23.19 -14.68
CA ALA A 370 14.05 -23.37 -13.26
C ALA A 370 13.87 -22.04 -12.52
N ILE A 371 12.76 -21.88 -11.82
CA ILE A 371 12.40 -20.71 -11.04
C ILE A 371 12.22 -21.15 -9.59
N ILE A 372 12.96 -20.53 -8.68
CA ILE A 372 12.76 -20.71 -7.24
C ILE A 372 11.95 -19.55 -6.71
N CYS A 373 10.85 -19.83 -6.03
CA CYS A 373 10.05 -18.84 -5.32
C CYS A 373 10.26 -18.97 -3.81
N LEU A 374 10.86 -17.96 -3.20
CA LEU A 374 11.09 -17.88 -1.75
C LEU A 374 9.94 -17.11 -1.11
N VAL A 375 9.08 -17.81 -0.38
CA VAL A 375 7.88 -17.24 0.24
C VAL A 375 8.00 -17.21 1.75
N GLY A 376 7.48 -16.17 2.38
CA GLY A 376 7.42 -16.10 3.85
C GLY A 376 7.33 -14.66 4.38
N PRO A 377 7.20 -14.48 5.68
CA PRO A 377 7.02 -13.16 6.28
C PRO A 377 8.21 -12.23 6.03
N PRO A 378 8.02 -10.91 6.17
CA PRO A 378 9.10 -9.95 5.98
C PRO A 378 10.22 -10.13 7.01
N GLY A 379 11.48 -9.98 6.56
CA GLY A 379 12.64 -10.04 7.44
C GLY A 379 13.19 -11.44 7.75
N VAL A 380 12.64 -12.51 7.17
CA VAL A 380 13.16 -13.88 7.35
C VAL A 380 14.38 -14.22 6.47
N GLY A 381 14.89 -13.26 5.70
CA GLY A 381 16.12 -13.45 4.92
C GLY A 381 15.94 -13.97 3.50
N LYS A 382 14.74 -13.90 2.89
CA LYS A 382 14.45 -14.32 1.50
C LYS A 382 15.47 -13.80 0.49
N THR A 383 15.65 -12.49 0.45
CA THR A 383 16.62 -11.83 -0.45
C THR A 383 18.06 -12.24 -0.15
N SER A 384 18.40 -12.40 1.14
CA SER A 384 19.73 -12.82 1.57
C SER A 384 20.08 -14.24 1.11
N ILE A 385 19.16 -15.21 1.29
CA ILE A 385 19.38 -16.58 0.85
C ILE A 385 19.45 -16.69 -0.67
N GLY A 386 18.66 -15.87 -1.41
CA GLY A 386 18.76 -15.78 -2.86
C GLY A 386 20.15 -15.33 -3.33
N LEU A 387 20.76 -14.35 -2.66
CA LEU A 387 22.13 -13.92 -2.93
C LEU A 387 23.15 -15.02 -2.57
N SER A 388 22.93 -15.73 -1.48
CA SER A 388 23.82 -16.82 -1.04
C SER A 388 23.74 -18.02 -2.00
N ILE A 389 22.58 -18.31 -2.61
CA ILE A 389 22.44 -19.31 -3.67
C ILE A 389 23.32 -18.92 -4.86
N ALA A 390 23.29 -17.68 -5.31
CA ALA A 390 24.14 -17.22 -6.40
C ALA A 390 25.64 -17.39 -6.10
N LYS A 391 26.08 -17.06 -4.88
CA LYS A 391 27.45 -17.29 -4.42
C LYS A 391 27.80 -18.78 -4.33
N ALA A 392 26.87 -19.60 -3.85
CA ALA A 392 27.07 -21.04 -3.70
C ALA A 392 27.33 -21.75 -5.02
N ILE A 393 26.72 -21.29 -6.11
CA ILE A 393 26.95 -21.80 -7.47
C ILE A 393 28.03 -21.02 -8.26
N GLY A 394 28.63 -20.01 -7.63
CA GLY A 394 29.69 -19.19 -8.24
C GLY A 394 29.23 -18.34 -9.44
N LYS A 395 27.96 -17.95 -9.48
CA LYS A 395 27.39 -17.13 -10.55
C LYS A 395 27.22 -15.67 -10.11
N LYS A 396 27.33 -14.74 -11.05
CA LYS A 396 27.00 -13.33 -10.82
C LYS A 396 25.50 -13.17 -10.59
N CYS A 397 25.12 -12.26 -9.72
CA CYS A 397 23.73 -11.97 -9.42
C CYS A 397 23.35 -10.55 -9.82
N TYR A 398 22.17 -10.41 -10.44
CA TYR A 398 21.51 -9.14 -10.64
C TYR A 398 20.20 -9.12 -9.86
N ARG A 399 20.01 -8.08 -9.07
CA ARG A 399 18.82 -7.91 -8.22
C ARG A 399 18.01 -6.71 -8.66
N PHE A 400 16.70 -6.89 -8.78
CA PHE A 400 15.73 -5.81 -8.96
C PHE A 400 14.41 -6.16 -8.28
N SER A 401 13.62 -5.14 -7.96
CA SER A 401 12.29 -5.31 -7.37
C SER A 401 11.22 -5.01 -8.42
N VAL A 402 10.14 -5.78 -8.39
CA VAL A 402 8.94 -5.55 -9.20
C VAL A 402 7.78 -5.02 -8.35
N GLY A 403 8.00 -4.84 -7.05
CA GLY A 403 7.00 -4.26 -6.15
C GLY A 403 6.66 -2.82 -6.54
N GLY A 404 5.37 -2.58 -6.81
CA GLY A 404 4.87 -1.28 -7.25
C GLY A 404 5.03 -0.98 -8.75
N MET A 405 5.61 -1.90 -9.54
CA MET A 405 5.63 -1.78 -10.99
C MET A 405 4.22 -1.88 -11.55
N LYS A 406 3.90 -0.98 -12.48
CA LYS A 406 2.60 -0.91 -13.17
C LYS A 406 2.71 -0.96 -14.68
N ASP A 407 3.92 -0.77 -15.21
CA ASP A 407 4.20 -0.72 -16.64
C ASP A 407 5.02 -1.94 -17.06
N GLU A 408 4.51 -2.73 -18.01
CA GLU A 408 5.23 -3.86 -18.61
C GLU A 408 6.55 -3.45 -19.30
N ALA A 409 6.64 -2.18 -19.73
CA ALA A 409 7.83 -1.65 -20.38
C ALA A 409 9.07 -1.61 -19.45
N GLU A 410 8.87 -1.61 -18.13
CA GLU A 410 10.01 -1.76 -17.21
C GLU A 410 10.68 -3.13 -17.34
N ILE A 411 9.93 -4.18 -17.67
CA ILE A 411 10.44 -5.55 -17.84
C ILE A 411 10.90 -5.79 -19.28
N LYS A 412 10.05 -5.43 -20.27
CA LYS A 412 10.25 -5.68 -21.70
C LYS A 412 10.90 -4.53 -22.47
N GLY A 413 11.16 -3.38 -21.83
CA GLY A 413 11.73 -2.22 -22.50
C GLY A 413 10.71 -1.36 -23.25
N HIS A 414 11.10 -0.15 -23.56
CA HIS A 414 10.32 0.79 -24.38
C HIS A 414 10.74 0.68 -25.84
N ARG A 415 9.81 0.91 -26.76
CA ARG A 415 10.17 0.98 -28.18
C ARG A 415 11.20 2.09 -28.40
N ARG A 416 12.29 1.78 -29.13
CA ARG A 416 13.44 2.70 -29.35
C ARG A 416 13.09 4.02 -30.03
N THR A 417 11.92 4.13 -30.63
CA THR A 417 11.43 5.36 -31.26
C THR A 417 11.00 6.44 -30.26
N TYR A 418 10.80 6.10 -28.99
CA TYR A 418 10.44 7.06 -27.96
C TYR A 418 11.68 7.77 -27.42
N VAL A 419 11.53 9.07 -27.14
CA VAL A 419 12.62 9.85 -26.50
C VAL A 419 12.83 9.31 -25.08
N GLY A 420 14.08 8.94 -24.77
CA GLY A 420 14.42 8.36 -23.47
C GLY A 420 14.16 6.85 -23.35
N ALA A 421 13.87 6.14 -24.44
CA ALA A 421 13.67 4.70 -24.42
C ALA A 421 14.88 3.96 -23.83
N LEU A 422 14.60 3.00 -22.97
CA LEU A 422 15.58 2.13 -22.30
C LEU A 422 15.18 0.66 -22.50
N PRO A 423 16.16 -0.25 -22.58
CA PRO A 423 15.88 -1.68 -22.53
C PRO A 423 15.28 -2.08 -21.19
N GLY A 424 14.53 -3.17 -21.15
CA GLY A 424 13.93 -3.69 -19.94
C GLY A 424 14.94 -4.17 -18.89
N LYS A 425 14.48 -4.37 -17.66
CA LYS A 425 15.32 -4.78 -16.50
C LYS A 425 16.10 -6.07 -16.76
N ILE A 426 15.54 -6.99 -17.55
CA ILE A 426 16.21 -8.25 -17.89
C ILE A 426 17.44 -7.99 -18.76
N ILE A 427 17.30 -7.23 -19.85
CA ILE A 427 18.39 -6.87 -20.73
C ILE A 427 19.41 -5.94 -20.05
N GLN A 428 18.94 -4.99 -19.24
CA GLN A 428 19.84 -4.16 -18.41
C GLN A 428 20.68 -5.01 -17.46
N GLY A 429 20.06 -6.02 -16.81
CA GLY A 429 20.75 -6.94 -15.94
C GLY A 429 21.83 -7.72 -16.64
N LEU A 430 21.53 -8.31 -17.81
CA LEU A 430 22.51 -9.04 -18.63
C LEU A 430 23.68 -8.16 -19.06
N LYS A 431 23.41 -6.90 -19.44
CA LYS A 431 24.42 -5.91 -19.79
C LYS A 431 25.37 -5.61 -18.61
N ILE A 432 24.85 -5.54 -17.37
CA ILE A 432 25.62 -5.26 -16.15
C ILE A 432 26.46 -6.47 -15.75
N VAL A 433 25.86 -7.66 -15.71
CA VAL A 433 26.58 -8.86 -15.23
C VAL A 433 27.53 -9.44 -16.27
N LYS A 434 27.31 -9.17 -17.57
CA LYS A 434 28.17 -9.61 -18.70
C LYS A 434 28.35 -11.13 -18.75
N THR A 435 27.30 -11.89 -18.43
CA THR A 435 27.26 -13.36 -18.53
C THR A 435 25.88 -13.79 -18.99
N LYS A 436 25.78 -14.85 -19.79
CA LYS A 436 24.52 -15.39 -20.31
C LYS A 436 23.79 -16.24 -19.26
N SER A 437 24.51 -16.71 -18.25
CA SER A 437 23.98 -17.60 -17.22
C SER A 437 24.07 -17.03 -15.78
N PRO A 438 23.56 -15.80 -15.53
CA PRO A 438 23.55 -15.22 -14.20
C PRO A 438 22.41 -15.79 -13.34
N VAL A 439 22.38 -15.31 -12.10
CA VAL A 439 21.19 -15.42 -11.24
C VAL A 439 20.46 -14.06 -11.25
N PHE A 440 19.16 -14.09 -11.53
CA PHE A 440 18.29 -12.93 -11.41
C PHE A 440 17.43 -13.08 -10.16
N LEU A 441 17.61 -12.16 -9.23
CA LEU A 441 16.83 -12.09 -8.00
C LEU A 441 15.76 -11.01 -8.16
N ILE A 442 14.52 -11.44 -8.27
CA ILE A 442 13.33 -10.59 -8.45
C ILE A 442 12.63 -10.48 -7.10
N ASP A 443 12.70 -9.31 -6.49
CA ASP A 443 12.08 -9.09 -5.18
C ASP A 443 10.62 -8.60 -5.30
N GLU A 444 9.79 -9.02 -4.34
CA GLU A 444 8.42 -8.55 -4.11
C GLU A 444 7.46 -8.78 -5.29
N ILE A 445 7.46 -10.01 -5.83
CA ILE A 445 6.57 -10.39 -6.95
C ILE A 445 5.08 -10.34 -6.55
N ASP A 446 4.76 -10.51 -5.29
CA ASP A 446 3.44 -10.41 -4.69
C ASP A 446 2.85 -8.98 -4.66
N LYS A 447 3.68 -7.96 -4.94
CA LYS A 447 3.30 -6.56 -4.92
C LYS A 447 3.23 -5.91 -6.31
N MET A 448 3.17 -6.70 -7.36
CA MET A 448 2.92 -6.19 -8.70
C MET A 448 1.49 -5.63 -8.77
N GLY A 449 1.34 -4.48 -9.41
CA GLY A 449 0.03 -3.84 -9.62
C GLY A 449 -0.48 -4.08 -11.04
N GLU A 450 -1.78 -4.24 -11.19
CA GLU A 450 -2.45 -4.15 -12.48
C GLU A 450 -2.70 -2.68 -12.84
N SER A 451 -2.57 -2.33 -14.11
CA SER A 451 -2.82 -0.96 -14.60
C SER A 451 -3.33 -0.98 -16.04
N TYR A 452 -4.04 0.08 -16.42
CA TYR A 452 -4.43 0.31 -17.83
C TYR A 452 -3.25 0.45 -18.80
N GLN A 453 -2.01 0.61 -18.31
CA GLN A 453 -0.80 0.80 -19.12
C GLN A 453 -0.06 -0.51 -19.42
N GLY A 454 -0.59 -1.64 -18.99
CA GLY A 454 -0.01 -2.96 -19.25
C GLY A 454 -0.05 -3.89 -18.04
N ASP A 455 0.27 -5.15 -18.29
CA ASP A 455 0.33 -6.21 -17.29
C ASP A 455 1.77 -6.70 -17.10
N PRO A 456 2.47 -6.24 -16.05
CA PRO A 456 3.82 -6.71 -15.75
C PRO A 456 3.91 -8.21 -15.47
N ALA A 457 2.82 -8.82 -14.98
CA ALA A 457 2.79 -10.27 -14.72
C ALA A 457 2.86 -11.06 -16.01
N SER A 458 2.14 -10.66 -17.05
CA SER A 458 2.23 -11.27 -18.40
C SER A 458 3.63 -11.10 -19.00
N ALA A 459 4.27 -9.94 -18.82
CA ALA A 459 5.65 -9.72 -19.27
C ALA A 459 6.65 -10.63 -18.56
N LEU A 460 6.48 -10.85 -17.26
CA LEU A 460 7.29 -11.80 -16.50
C LEU A 460 7.01 -13.25 -16.91
N LEU A 461 5.77 -13.58 -17.21
CA LEU A 461 5.39 -14.92 -17.63
C LEU A 461 6.16 -15.35 -18.89
N GLU A 462 6.26 -14.49 -19.89
CA GLU A 462 7.06 -14.73 -21.10
C GLU A 462 8.56 -14.90 -20.78
N ALA A 463 9.10 -14.08 -19.89
CA ALA A 463 10.51 -14.16 -19.49
C ALA A 463 10.83 -15.43 -18.68
N LEU A 464 9.88 -15.86 -17.85
CA LEU A 464 10.04 -16.99 -16.95
C LEU A 464 9.67 -18.34 -17.61
N ASP A 465 8.87 -18.32 -18.67
CA ASP A 465 8.46 -19.55 -19.37
C ASP A 465 9.64 -20.22 -20.09
N PRO A 466 9.98 -21.48 -19.77
CA PRO A 466 11.08 -22.20 -20.41
C PRO A 466 10.92 -22.38 -21.91
N GLU A 467 9.68 -22.38 -22.43
CA GLU A 467 9.40 -22.54 -23.85
C GLU A 467 9.60 -21.24 -24.63
N GLN A 468 9.26 -20.09 -23.98
CA GLN A 468 9.31 -18.78 -24.60
C GLN A 468 10.62 -18.03 -24.37
N ASN A 469 11.30 -18.28 -23.24
CA ASN A 469 12.50 -17.53 -22.82
C ASN A 469 13.72 -17.73 -23.72
N LYS A 470 13.71 -18.69 -24.63
CA LYS A 470 14.75 -18.89 -25.68
C LYS A 470 14.68 -17.79 -26.75
N GLU A 471 13.51 -17.26 -26.98
CA GLU A 471 13.22 -16.23 -27.98
C GLU A 471 12.67 -14.96 -27.33
N PHE A 472 13.14 -14.66 -26.11
CA PHE A 472 12.70 -13.47 -25.37
C PHE A 472 12.98 -12.21 -26.19
N ARG A 473 11.95 -11.40 -26.39
CA ARG A 473 12.01 -10.18 -27.19
C ARG A 473 11.79 -8.94 -26.33
N ASP A 474 12.87 -8.22 -26.09
CA ASP A 474 12.82 -6.89 -25.49
C ASP A 474 12.39 -5.86 -26.54
N ARG A 475 11.47 -4.96 -26.22
CA ARG A 475 10.93 -3.97 -27.19
C ARG A 475 11.95 -2.91 -27.64
N TYR A 476 13.03 -2.69 -26.85
CA TYR A 476 14.12 -1.81 -27.21
C TYR A 476 15.06 -2.50 -28.19
N LEU A 477 15.42 -3.74 -27.93
CA LEU A 477 16.29 -4.52 -28.80
C LEU A 477 15.59 -4.95 -30.08
N ASP A 478 14.34 -5.34 -29.97
CA ASP A 478 13.51 -5.92 -31.02
C ASP A 478 14.18 -7.11 -31.74
N LEU A 479 14.97 -7.87 -30.98
CA LEU A 479 15.70 -9.04 -31.39
C LEU A 479 15.44 -10.20 -30.43
N PRO A 480 15.35 -11.43 -30.89
CA PRO A 480 15.27 -12.58 -30.02
C PRO A 480 16.59 -12.75 -29.25
N PHE A 481 16.50 -12.82 -27.93
CA PHE A 481 17.62 -13.05 -27.04
C PHE A 481 17.34 -14.25 -26.13
N ASP A 482 18.20 -15.26 -26.16
CA ASP A 482 18.04 -16.46 -25.36
C ASP A 482 18.44 -16.21 -23.90
N ILE A 483 17.45 -16.19 -23.00
CA ILE A 483 17.61 -16.07 -21.54
C ILE A 483 17.39 -17.39 -20.81
N SER A 484 17.31 -18.52 -21.51
CA SER A 484 17.04 -19.84 -20.92
C SER A 484 18.09 -20.32 -19.92
N GLN A 485 19.32 -19.77 -19.99
CA GLN A 485 20.41 -20.09 -19.05
C GLN A 485 20.37 -19.26 -17.74
N VAL A 486 19.49 -18.27 -17.65
CA VAL A 486 19.30 -17.46 -16.44
C VAL A 486 18.63 -18.33 -15.36
N LEU A 487 19.13 -18.26 -14.12
CA LEU A 487 18.42 -18.80 -12.98
C LEU A 487 17.60 -17.67 -12.35
N PHE A 488 16.32 -17.84 -12.36
CA PHE A 488 15.42 -16.88 -11.70
C PHE A 488 15.14 -17.31 -10.25
N ILE A 489 15.33 -16.38 -9.33
CA ILE A 489 14.92 -16.52 -7.92
C ILE A 489 13.97 -15.36 -7.65
N VAL A 490 12.76 -15.68 -7.25
CA VAL A 490 11.74 -14.66 -6.92
C VAL A 490 11.47 -14.67 -5.43
N THR A 491 11.08 -13.53 -4.87
CA THR A 491 10.67 -13.45 -3.46
C THR A 491 9.25 -12.92 -3.35
N ALA A 492 8.47 -13.48 -2.43
CA ALA A 492 7.12 -13.06 -2.12
C ALA A 492 6.87 -13.09 -0.61
N ASN A 493 5.93 -12.29 -0.11
CA ASN A 493 5.45 -12.43 1.26
C ASN A 493 4.27 -13.39 1.35
N THR A 494 3.38 -13.36 0.36
CA THR A 494 2.22 -14.27 0.21
C THR A 494 2.15 -14.81 -1.22
N LEU A 495 1.40 -15.88 -1.42
CA LEU A 495 1.14 -16.45 -2.75
C LEU A 495 -0.17 -15.94 -3.35
N ASP A 496 -1.07 -15.42 -2.52
CA ASP A 496 -2.48 -15.16 -2.87
C ASP A 496 -2.65 -14.12 -3.99
N THR A 497 -1.70 -13.19 -4.10
CA THR A 497 -1.73 -12.10 -5.09
C THR A 497 -0.94 -12.42 -6.37
N ILE A 498 -0.29 -13.60 -6.41
CA ILE A 498 0.50 -14.02 -7.57
C ILE A 498 -0.41 -14.78 -8.53
N PRO A 499 -0.46 -14.42 -9.83
CA PRO A 499 -1.27 -15.14 -10.80
C PRO A 499 -0.91 -16.63 -10.89
N SER A 500 -1.93 -17.49 -10.90
CA SER A 500 -1.75 -18.96 -10.95
C SER A 500 -0.81 -19.45 -12.07
N PRO A 501 -0.83 -18.89 -13.30
CA PRO A 501 0.10 -19.32 -14.35
C PRO A 501 1.59 -19.07 -14.01
N LEU A 502 1.89 -18.10 -13.17
CA LEU A 502 3.25 -17.88 -12.66
C LEU A 502 3.60 -18.90 -11.58
N LEU A 503 2.67 -19.18 -10.66
CA LEU A 503 2.87 -20.13 -9.56
C LEU A 503 3.14 -21.55 -10.08
N ASP A 504 2.42 -21.99 -11.10
CA ASP A 504 2.58 -23.33 -11.71
C ASP A 504 3.98 -23.60 -12.27
N ARG A 505 4.75 -22.53 -12.54
CA ARG A 505 6.12 -22.62 -13.07
C ARG A 505 7.21 -22.50 -12.02
N MET A 506 6.81 -22.22 -10.76
CA MET A 506 7.75 -21.94 -9.67
C MET A 506 7.89 -23.11 -8.71
N GLU A 507 9.11 -23.41 -8.32
CA GLU A 507 9.37 -24.24 -7.15
C GLU A 507 9.26 -23.39 -5.89
N ILE A 508 8.19 -23.62 -5.12
CA ILE A 508 7.89 -22.84 -3.93
C ILE A 508 8.67 -23.39 -2.74
N ILE A 509 9.46 -22.52 -2.11
CA ILE A 509 10.19 -22.81 -0.89
C ILE A 509 9.71 -21.84 0.19
N GLU A 510 9.02 -22.37 1.20
CA GLU A 510 8.48 -21.57 2.29
C GLU A 510 9.53 -21.33 3.38
N LEU A 511 9.70 -20.08 3.75
CA LEU A 511 10.53 -19.62 4.86
C LEU A 511 9.63 -19.25 6.03
N SER A 512 9.67 -20.03 7.08
CA SER A 512 8.95 -19.75 8.32
C SER A 512 9.64 -18.68 9.18
N GLY A 513 8.93 -18.15 10.17
CA GLY A 513 9.50 -17.24 11.17
C GLY A 513 10.55 -17.91 12.07
N TYR A 514 11.40 -17.09 12.69
CA TYR A 514 12.45 -17.53 13.61
C TYR A 514 11.96 -17.66 15.04
N THR A 515 12.48 -18.66 15.75
CA THR A 515 12.36 -18.77 17.22
C THR A 515 13.20 -17.68 17.91
N SER A 516 12.93 -17.42 19.19
CA SER A 516 13.73 -16.49 19.99
C SER A 516 15.22 -16.88 20.04
N ASN A 517 15.51 -18.17 20.10
CA ASN A 517 16.87 -18.70 20.12
C ASN A 517 17.56 -18.55 18.75
N GLU A 518 16.83 -18.79 17.65
CA GLU A 518 17.36 -18.53 16.30
C GLU A 518 17.65 -17.03 16.11
N LYS A 519 16.75 -16.15 16.55
CA LYS A 519 16.98 -14.68 16.53
C LYS A 519 18.20 -14.28 17.30
N LEU A 520 18.39 -14.85 18.51
CA LEU A 520 19.59 -14.62 19.33
C LEU A 520 20.88 -14.99 18.57
N ASN A 521 20.90 -16.18 17.97
CA ASN A 521 22.06 -16.66 17.23
C ASN A 521 22.32 -15.84 15.96
N ILE A 522 21.27 -15.50 15.21
CA ILE A 522 21.33 -14.61 14.04
C ILE A 522 21.83 -13.23 14.46
N GLY A 523 21.31 -12.69 15.57
CA GLY A 523 21.73 -11.42 16.13
C GLY A 523 23.22 -11.39 16.47
N LYS A 524 23.69 -12.40 17.19
CA LYS A 524 25.09 -12.53 17.63
C LYS A 524 26.05 -12.76 16.46
N LYS A 525 25.70 -13.66 15.52
CA LYS A 525 26.61 -14.09 14.44
C LYS A 525 26.65 -13.10 13.27
N TYR A 526 25.52 -12.48 12.91
CA TYR A 526 25.41 -11.70 11.68
C TYR A 526 24.99 -10.24 11.91
N LEU A 527 23.90 -9.97 12.66
CA LEU A 527 23.36 -8.62 12.74
C LEU A 527 24.22 -7.67 13.56
N LEU A 528 24.68 -8.12 14.73
CA LEU A 528 25.49 -7.29 15.62
C LEU A 528 26.83 -6.88 14.98
N PRO A 529 27.63 -7.78 14.38
CA PRO A 529 28.86 -7.40 13.70
C PRO A 529 28.61 -6.38 12.57
N LYS A 530 27.59 -6.62 11.74
CA LYS A 530 27.19 -5.74 10.64
C LYS A 530 26.75 -4.36 11.14
N SER A 531 25.96 -4.33 12.22
CA SER A 531 25.48 -3.08 12.82
C SER A 531 26.61 -2.28 13.46
N LEU A 532 27.55 -2.91 14.13
CA LEU A 532 28.73 -2.25 14.69
C LEU A 532 29.57 -1.61 13.59
N GLU A 533 29.95 -2.37 12.56
CA GLU A 533 30.72 -1.88 11.41
C GLU A 533 30.04 -0.70 10.72
N LYS A 534 28.73 -0.81 10.45
CA LYS A 534 27.91 0.26 9.85
C LYS A 534 27.93 1.57 10.65
N ASN A 535 28.04 1.48 11.97
CA ASN A 535 28.05 2.63 12.87
C ASN A 535 29.48 3.03 13.32
N GLY A 536 30.53 2.50 12.69
CA GLY A 536 31.93 2.86 12.99
C GLY A 536 32.45 2.32 14.33
N LEU A 537 31.82 1.27 14.86
CA LEU A 537 32.16 0.62 16.12
C LEU A 537 32.75 -0.77 15.86
N SER A 538 33.53 -1.28 16.80
CA SER A 538 34.09 -2.62 16.75
C SER A 538 33.54 -3.52 17.87
N LYS A 539 33.70 -4.83 17.73
CA LYS A 539 33.37 -5.80 18.79
C LYS A 539 34.15 -5.59 20.09
N LYS A 540 35.28 -4.88 20.03
CA LYS A 540 36.08 -4.53 21.20
C LYS A 540 35.47 -3.37 21.97
N ASP A 541 34.78 -2.45 21.26
CA ASP A 541 34.23 -1.24 21.83
C ASP A 541 32.87 -1.50 22.54
N VAL A 542 32.04 -2.38 21.99
CA VAL A 542 30.70 -2.63 22.52
C VAL A 542 30.45 -4.10 22.72
N LYS A 543 30.02 -4.44 23.93
CA LYS A 543 29.72 -5.83 24.34
C LYS A 543 28.22 -5.99 24.62
N TYR A 544 27.64 -7.04 24.05
CA TYR A 544 26.28 -7.45 24.32
C TYR A 544 26.24 -8.81 24.96
N SER A 545 25.53 -8.96 26.06
CA SER A 545 25.26 -10.28 26.64
C SER A 545 24.16 -11.00 25.86
N PRO A 546 24.13 -12.34 25.81
CA PRO A 546 23.05 -13.10 25.21
C PRO A 546 21.69 -12.74 25.80
N LYS A 547 21.61 -12.49 27.10
CA LYS A 547 20.39 -12.10 27.81
C LYS A 547 19.82 -10.77 27.27
N VAL A 548 20.68 -9.76 27.09
CA VAL A 548 20.27 -8.44 26.56
C VAL A 548 19.84 -8.54 25.09
N LEU A 549 20.54 -9.35 24.27
CA LEU A 549 20.11 -9.58 22.88
C LEU A 549 18.73 -10.23 22.82
N LEU A 550 18.46 -11.18 23.71
CA LEU A 550 17.15 -11.83 23.81
C LEU A 550 16.07 -10.83 24.27
N SER A 551 16.36 -10.04 25.30
CA SER A 551 15.49 -8.97 25.80
C SER A 551 15.14 -7.95 24.70
N ILE A 552 16.10 -7.57 23.84
CA ILE A 552 15.84 -6.69 22.70
C ILE A 552 14.96 -7.39 21.66
N ALA A 553 15.24 -8.67 21.34
CA ALA A 553 14.47 -9.40 20.34
C ALA A 553 13.02 -9.60 20.77
N GLU A 554 12.75 -9.87 22.03
CA GLU A 554 11.42 -10.13 22.58
C GLU A 554 10.66 -8.85 22.94
N GLY A 555 11.34 -7.87 23.53
CA GLY A 555 10.71 -6.64 24.01
C GLY A 555 10.53 -5.55 22.95
N TYR A 556 11.37 -5.51 21.89
CA TYR A 556 11.37 -4.43 20.90
C TYR A 556 11.21 -4.90 19.44
N ALA A 557 11.39 -6.18 19.19
CA ALA A 557 11.37 -6.75 17.84
C ALA A 557 10.50 -8.00 17.74
N ARG A 558 9.25 -7.89 18.20
CA ARG A 558 8.26 -8.97 18.15
C ARG A 558 7.71 -9.13 16.73
N GLU A 559 8.50 -9.77 15.88
CA GLU A 559 8.21 -10.02 14.47
C GLU A 559 8.60 -11.46 14.10
N ALA A 560 8.08 -11.97 12.98
CA ALA A 560 8.47 -13.29 12.46
C ALA A 560 9.94 -13.32 12.04
N GLY A 561 10.44 -12.26 11.44
CA GLY A 561 11.81 -12.10 10.98
C GLY A 561 12.75 -11.42 11.99
N VAL A 562 13.78 -10.74 11.47
CA VAL A 562 14.80 -10.03 12.26
C VAL A 562 15.02 -8.57 11.81
N ARG A 563 14.10 -8.00 11.02
CA ARG A 563 14.26 -6.64 10.45
C ARG A 563 14.18 -5.55 11.51
N ASN A 564 13.22 -5.64 12.43
CA ASN A 564 13.08 -4.67 13.52
C ASN A 564 14.16 -4.90 14.58
N PHE A 565 14.60 -6.16 14.75
CA PHE A 565 15.74 -6.47 15.60
C PHE A 565 17.03 -5.81 15.09
N GLU A 566 17.32 -5.88 13.78
CA GLU A 566 18.44 -5.17 13.14
C GLU A 566 18.32 -3.64 13.36
N LYS A 567 17.12 -3.07 13.17
CA LYS A 567 16.87 -1.64 13.40
C LYS A 567 17.08 -1.23 14.87
N ALA A 568 16.66 -2.06 15.83
CA ALA A 568 16.86 -1.81 17.25
C ALA A 568 18.34 -1.78 17.61
N LEU A 569 19.12 -2.77 17.14
CA LEU A 569 20.57 -2.82 17.31
C LEU A 569 21.26 -1.60 16.67
N ASP A 570 20.86 -1.24 15.44
CA ASP A 570 21.39 -0.05 14.75
C ASP A 570 21.08 1.24 15.52
N LYS A 571 19.90 1.35 16.12
CA LYS A 571 19.50 2.53 16.92
C LYS A 571 20.34 2.63 18.20
N ILE A 572 20.60 1.52 18.90
CA ILE A 572 21.45 1.50 20.09
C ILE A 572 22.88 1.88 19.70
N ASN A 573 23.45 1.23 18.70
CA ASN A 573 24.84 1.45 18.27
C ASN A 573 25.07 2.88 17.78
N ARG A 574 24.09 3.49 17.07
CA ARG A 574 24.14 4.91 16.68
C ARG A 574 24.17 5.85 17.87
N LYS A 575 23.38 5.55 18.92
CA LYS A 575 23.36 6.38 20.12
C LYS A 575 24.66 6.26 20.90
N ILE A 576 25.24 5.05 20.99
CA ILE A 576 26.57 4.81 21.58
C ILE A 576 27.63 5.59 20.79
N ALA A 577 27.63 5.50 19.47
CA ALA A 577 28.58 6.24 18.62
C ALA A 577 28.42 7.77 18.79
N LYS A 578 27.18 8.28 18.95
CA LYS A 578 26.95 9.69 19.23
C LYS A 578 27.51 10.08 20.61
N GLU A 579 27.17 9.35 21.66
CA GLU A 579 27.61 9.63 23.04
C GLU A 579 29.13 9.59 23.15
N SER A 580 29.80 8.63 22.48
CA SER A 580 31.28 8.56 22.47
C SER A 580 31.99 9.79 21.91
N LEU A 581 31.28 10.59 21.09
CA LEU A 581 31.83 11.83 20.48
C LEU A 581 31.35 13.11 21.22
N THR A 582 30.27 13.03 21.99
CA THR A 582 29.67 14.20 22.64
C THR A 582 29.93 14.24 24.14
N ASP A 583 30.23 13.13 24.77
CA ASP A 583 30.47 13.03 26.21
C ASP A 583 31.96 12.79 26.48
N PRO A 584 32.69 13.77 27.08
CA PRO A 584 34.11 13.63 27.40
C PRO A 584 34.43 12.53 28.44
N GLU A 585 33.43 12.13 29.24
CA GLU A 585 33.62 11.08 30.24
C GLU A 585 33.37 9.67 29.70
N PHE A 586 32.88 9.57 28.44
CA PHE A 586 32.57 8.29 27.83
C PHE A 586 33.82 7.44 27.59
N LYS A 587 33.80 6.20 28.05
CA LYS A 587 34.95 5.27 27.91
C LYS A 587 34.52 3.95 27.26
N PHE A 588 35.31 3.49 26.31
CA PHE A 588 35.26 2.14 25.78
C PHE A 588 36.11 1.17 26.62
N PRO A 589 35.76 -0.13 26.70
CA PRO A 589 34.58 -0.80 26.16
C PRO A 589 33.31 -0.57 26.98
N ILE A 590 32.18 -0.37 26.34
CA ILE A 590 30.87 -0.30 26.98
C ILE A 590 30.16 -1.66 26.91
N THR A 591 29.56 -2.07 28.04
CA THR A 591 28.65 -3.22 28.07
C THR A 591 27.22 -2.75 28.09
N VAL A 592 26.42 -3.18 27.07
CA VAL A 592 25.03 -2.84 26.98
C VAL A 592 24.24 -3.63 28.03
N THR A 593 23.52 -2.92 28.88
CA THR A 593 22.63 -3.45 29.93
C THR A 593 21.17 -3.19 29.54
N ASP A 594 20.22 -3.86 30.20
CA ASP A 594 18.78 -3.63 30.00
C ASP A 594 18.39 -2.18 30.28
N GLU A 595 19.03 -1.51 31.27
CA GLU A 595 18.84 -0.10 31.58
C GLU A 595 19.28 0.81 30.42
N LEU A 596 20.44 0.52 29.81
CA LEU A 596 20.90 1.23 28.62
C LEU A 596 19.98 1.01 27.43
N VAL A 597 19.45 -0.20 27.27
CA VAL A 597 18.46 -0.48 26.23
C VAL A 597 17.23 0.39 26.41
N VAL A 598 16.69 0.48 27.65
CA VAL A 598 15.55 1.35 27.98
C VAL A 598 15.90 2.83 27.76
N LYS A 599 17.11 3.27 28.15
CA LYS A 599 17.58 4.67 27.88
C LYS A 599 17.57 5.00 26.40
N TYR A 600 17.98 4.06 25.53
CA TYR A 600 18.16 4.31 24.10
C TYR A 600 16.90 4.04 23.26
N LEU A 601 16.15 3.01 23.59
CA LEU A 601 14.97 2.62 22.81
C LEU A 601 13.66 3.15 23.41
N GLY A 602 13.64 3.49 24.71
CA GLY A 602 12.45 3.77 25.51
C GLY A 602 11.95 2.51 26.22
N LYS A 603 10.82 2.57 26.88
CA LYS A 603 10.16 1.40 27.46
C LYS A 603 9.84 0.40 26.36
N ALA A 604 10.01 -0.89 26.64
CA ALA A 604 9.69 -1.95 25.70
C ALA A 604 8.19 -1.89 25.34
N PRO A 605 7.85 -1.78 24.05
CA PRO A 605 6.46 -1.76 23.63
C PRO A 605 5.75 -3.10 23.86
N PHE A 606 6.51 -4.17 23.93
CA PHE A 606 6.02 -5.51 24.22
C PHE A 606 6.54 -5.93 25.60
N ASN A 607 5.89 -5.43 26.64
CA ASN A 607 6.16 -5.92 27.98
C ASN A 607 5.64 -7.36 28.11
N GLU A 608 6.16 -8.12 29.10
CA GLU A 608 5.53 -9.34 29.60
C GLU A 608 4.17 -8.95 30.17
N GLU A 609 3.24 -8.73 29.27
CA GLU A 609 1.89 -8.40 29.66
C GLU A 609 1.21 -9.58 30.25
N GLU A 610 0.26 -9.21 31.09
CA GLU A 610 -0.84 -10.03 31.52
C GLU A 610 -1.11 -11.13 30.48
N VAL A 611 -0.64 -12.32 30.84
CA VAL A 611 -0.98 -13.54 30.10
C VAL A 611 -2.48 -13.50 29.90
N LYS A 612 -2.94 -13.32 28.67
CA LYS A 612 -4.37 -13.34 28.37
C LYS A 612 -4.91 -14.63 28.96
N LYS A 613 -5.64 -14.53 30.06
CA LYS A 613 -6.17 -15.70 30.77
C LYS A 613 -7.65 -15.85 30.44
N ALA A 614 -8.02 -17.04 30.00
CA ALA A 614 -9.43 -17.41 29.88
C ALA A 614 -9.91 -17.96 31.25
N ASP A 615 -9.92 -17.08 32.26
CA ASP A 615 -10.30 -17.41 33.65
C ASP A 615 -11.74 -17.06 33.99
N LYS A 616 -12.50 -16.54 33.02
CA LYS A 616 -13.90 -16.17 33.15
C LYS A 616 -14.80 -17.05 32.27
N ILE A 617 -16.08 -17.12 32.65
CA ILE A 617 -17.12 -17.69 31.81
C ILE A 617 -17.19 -16.87 30.51
N GLY A 618 -17.44 -17.51 29.39
CA GLY A 618 -17.52 -16.84 28.09
C GLY A 618 -16.17 -16.49 27.47
N THR A 619 -15.05 -16.88 28.07
CA THR A 619 -13.72 -16.56 27.52
C THR A 619 -13.01 -17.80 26.97
N SER A 620 -12.22 -17.59 25.90
CA SER A 620 -11.36 -18.62 25.29
C SER A 620 -10.12 -18.00 24.63
N ILE A 621 -9.06 -18.81 24.46
CA ILE A 621 -7.81 -18.37 23.84
C ILE A 621 -7.62 -19.10 22.51
N GLY A 622 -7.63 -18.33 21.43
CA GLY A 622 -7.27 -18.78 20.10
C GLY A 622 -5.81 -18.45 19.75
N LEU A 623 -5.33 -19.04 18.66
CA LEU A 623 -4.04 -18.78 18.08
C LEU A 623 -4.22 -18.20 16.68
N ALA A 624 -3.69 -17.00 16.49
CA ALA A 624 -3.71 -16.28 15.22
C ALA A 624 -2.32 -16.25 14.58
N TRP A 625 -2.30 -16.08 13.27
CA TRP A 625 -1.10 -15.77 12.51
C TRP A 625 -1.29 -14.41 11.85
N THR A 626 -0.27 -13.56 11.96
CA THR A 626 -0.25 -12.21 11.40
C THR A 626 1.05 -11.98 10.63
N SER A 627 1.12 -10.91 9.86
CA SER A 627 2.36 -10.49 9.20
C SER A 627 3.52 -10.22 10.18
N MET A 628 3.22 -10.02 11.46
CA MET A 628 4.20 -9.84 12.55
C MET A 628 4.58 -11.15 13.25
N GLY A 629 4.01 -12.27 12.83
CA GLY A 629 4.20 -13.58 13.43
C GLY A 629 2.93 -14.12 14.10
N GLY A 630 3.07 -15.18 14.91
CA GLY A 630 1.93 -15.71 15.66
C GLY A 630 1.57 -14.84 16.86
N ASP A 631 0.27 -14.80 17.19
CA ASP A 631 -0.26 -14.11 18.36
C ASP A 631 -1.37 -14.92 19.04
N THR A 632 -1.68 -14.58 20.29
CA THR A 632 -2.81 -15.17 21.04
C THR A 632 -4.03 -14.27 20.92
N LEU A 633 -5.17 -14.85 20.65
CA LEU A 633 -6.43 -14.15 20.46
C LEU A 633 -7.37 -14.47 21.63
N LEU A 634 -7.61 -13.49 22.51
CA LEU A 634 -8.65 -13.63 23.52
C LEU A 634 -10.01 -13.39 22.87
N ILE A 635 -10.94 -14.29 23.09
CA ILE A 635 -12.33 -14.17 22.68
C ILE A 635 -13.19 -14.06 23.93
N GLU A 636 -14.06 -13.07 23.95
CA GLU A 636 -14.97 -12.80 25.05
C GLU A 636 -16.42 -12.85 24.54
N ALA A 637 -17.27 -13.56 25.26
CA ALA A 637 -18.70 -13.65 25.00
C ALA A 637 -19.47 -13.33 26.28
N GLU A 638 -20.44 -12.43 26.17
CA GLU A 638 -21.32 -12.02 27.26
C GLU A 638 -22.77 -12.08 26.79
N ASN A 639 -23.69 -12.30 27.72
CA ASN A 639 -25.10 -12.30 27.41
C ASN A 639 -25.88 -11.29 28.26
N TYR A 640 -27.00 -10.80 27.72
CA TYR A 640 -27.92 -9.91 28.38
C TYR A 640 -29.37 -10.24 27.91
N PRO A 641 -30.39 -9.92 28.70
CA PRO A 641 -31.79 -10.19 28.32
C PRO A 641 -32.14 -9.59 26.95
N GLY A 642 -32.72 -10.37 26.05
CA GLY A 642 -33.01 -9.93 24.69
C GLY A 642 -33.83 -10.93 23.89
N LYS A 643 -33.81 -10.86 22.56
CA LYS A 643 -34.62 -11.65 21.63
C LYS A 643 -33.79 -12.67 20.81
N GLY A 644 -32.63 -13.08 21.31
CA GLY A 644 -31.76 -14.07 20.64
C GLY A 644 -30.85 -13.52 19.57
N GLU A 645 -30.57 -12.22 19.60
CA GLU A 645 -29.65 -11.58 18.65
C GLU A 645 -28.16 -11.84 19.00
N LEU A 646 -27.34 -12.02 17.98
CA LEU A 646 -25.90 -12.15 18.11
C LEU A 646 -25.21 -10.87 17.60
N SER A 647 -24.57 -10.16 18.51
CA SER A 647 -23.76 -8.96 18.18
C SER A 647 -22.29 -9.33 18.14
N ILE A 648 -21.55 -8.73 17.19
CA ILE A 648 -20.14 -9.04 16.99
C ILE A 648 -19.34 -7.73 16.94
N THR A 649 -18.25 -7.64 17.71
CA THR A 649 -17.33 -6.47 17.69
C THR A 649 -15.87 -6.91 17.71
N GLY A 650 -14.94 -6.02 17.30
CA GLY A 650 -13.48 -6.27 17.29
C GLY A 650 -12.81 -6.15 15.91
N GLN A 651 -13.41 -5.42 14.95
CA GLN A 651 -12.94 -5.26 13.56
C GLN A 651 -12.68 -6.59 12.85
N LEU A 652 -13.73 -7.44 12.83
CA LEU A 652 -13.67 -8.74 12.16
C LEU A 652 -13.95 -8.60 10.66
N GLY A 653 -13.14 -9.24 9.86
CA GLY A 653 -13.38 -9.42 8.43
C GLY A 653 -14.54 -10.40 8.16
N ASP A 654 -14.93 -10.53 6.90
CA ASP A 654 -16.15 -11.27 6.54
C ASP A 654 -16.01 -12.77 6.76
N VAL A 655 -14.83 -13.35 6.53
CA VAL A 655 -14.56 -14.78 6.79
C VAL A 655 -14.67 -15.10 8.29
N MET A 656 -14.20 -14.20 9.16
CA MET A 656 -14.32 -14.40 10.60
C MET A 656 -15.77 -14.24 11.09
N LYS A 657 -16.55 -13.30 10.52
CA LYS A 657 -17.99 -13.16 10.80
C LYS A 657 -18.78 -14.41 10.40
N GLU A 658 -18.44 -14.98 9.23
CA GLU A 658 -18.99 -16.26 8.80
C GLU A 658 -18.66 -17.38 9.80
N SER A 659 -17.41 -17.47 10.26
CA SER A 659 -17.00 -18.44 11.29
C SER A 659 -17.77 -18.28 12.60
N VAL A 660 -18.11 -17.05 13.02
CA VAL A 660 -18.95 -16.80 14.20
C VAL A 660 -20.37 -17.33 13.96
N ASN A 661 -20.94 -17.09 12.78
CA ASN A 661 -22.28 -17.59 12.44
C ASN A 661 -22.34 -19.13 12.38
N ILE A 662 -21.29 -19.76 11.85
CA ILE A 662 -21.14 -21.23 11.85
C ILE A 662 -21.06 -21.75 13.29
N ALA A 663 -20.23 -21.14 14.14
CA ALA A 663 -20.10 -21.50 15.54
C ALA A 663 -21.43 -21.37 16.29
N TRP A 664 -22.16 -20.28 16.08
CA TRP A 664 -23.47 -20.02 16.69
C TRP A 664 -24.53 -21.04 16.25
N THR A 665 -24.60 -21.34 14.96
CA THR A 665 -25.51 -22.33 14.40
C THR A 665 -25.18 -23.75 14.91
N TYR A 666 -23.89 -24.09 14.95
CA TYR A 666 -23.46 -25.37 15.51
C TYR A 666 -23.89 -25.52 16.99
N LEU A 667 -23.72 -24.48 17.80
CA LEU A 667 -24.07 -24.49 19.19
C LEU A 667 -25.58 -24.64 19.44
N LYS A 668 -26.42 -23.96 18.67
CA LYS A 668 -27.89 -24.12 18.73
C LYS A 668 -28.27 -25.58 18.55
N ARG A 669 -27.69 -26.24 17.55
CA ARG A 669 -27.92 -27.66 17.31
C ARG A 669 -27.37 -28.54 18.44
N GLU A 670 -26.17 -28.22 18.93
CA GLU A 670 -25.52 -29.01 19.97
C GLU A 670 -26.21 -28.86 21.35
N ALA A 671 -26.77 -27.70 21.65
CA ALA A 671 -27.56 -27.47 22.85
C ALA A 671 -28.74 -28.45 22.95
N VAL A 672 -29.46 -28.64 21.84
CA VAL A 672 -30.56 -29.60 21.78
C VAL A 672 -30.05 -31.03 22.00
N ARG A 673 -28.93 -31.41 21.39
CA ARG A 673 -28.35 -32.75 21.52
C ARG A 673 -27.77 -33.06 22.90
N ARG A 674 -27.46 -32.03 23.69
CA ARG A 674 -26.94 -32.15 25.05
C ARG A 674 -28.02 -31.85 26.12
N ASN A 675 -29.25 -31.72 25.69
CA ASN A 675 -30.37 -31.35 26.54
C ASN A 675 -30.12 -30.08 27.39
N ILE A 676 -29.46 -29.10 26.79
CA ILE A 676 -29.25 -27.77 27.36
C ILE A 676 -30.48 -26.93 27.04
N ASP A 677 -30.90 -26.07 27.97
CA ASP A 677 -32.07 -25.23 27.82
C ASP A 677 -31.97 -24.32 26.59
N TYR A 678 -32.81 -24.61 25.59
CA TYR A 678 -32.84 -23.85 24.34
C TYR A 678 -33.40 -22.45 24.51
N SER A 679 -34.15 -22.18 25.59
CA SER A 679 -34.69 -20.85 25.88
C SER A 679 -33.60 -19.77 26.05
N PHE A 680 -32.38 -20.19 26.33
CA PHE A 680 -31.21 -19.28 26.34
C PHE A 680 -31.12 -18.49 25.04
N PHE A 681 -31.29 -19.14 23.90
CA PHE A 681 -31.16 -18.53 22.56
C PHE A 681 -32.35 -17.64 22.18
N GLU A 682 -33.44 -17.68 22.94
CA GLU A 682 -34.65 -16.90 22.68
C GLU A 682 -34.76 -15.69 23.63
N ARG A 683 -34.23 -15.82 24.85
CA ARG A 683 -34.37 -14.83 25.93
C ARG A 683 -33.15 -13.99 26.18
N ASN A 684 -32.01 -14.33 25.54
CA ASN A 684 -30.77 -13.60 25.70
C ASN A 684 -30.20 -13.17 24.36
N ASN A 685 -29.78 -11.91 24.28
CA ASN A 685 -28.86 -11.47 23.26
C ASN A 685 -27.43 -11.83 23.69
N VAL A 686 -26.59 -12.22 22.74
CA VAL A 686 -25.17 -12.53 22.99
C VAL A 686 -24.30 -11.53 22.26
N HIS A 687 -23.33 -10.99 22.99
CA HIS A 687 -22.32 -10.12 22.42
C HIS A 687 -20.96 -10.83 22.44
N LEU A 688 -20.41 -11.06 21.26
CA LEU A 688 -19.07 -11.61 21.08
C LEU A 688 -18.10 -10.48 20.76
N HIS A 689 -17.05 -10.37 21.56
CA HIS A 689 -16.01 -9.36 21.40
C HIS A 689 -14.64 -10.01 21.27
N ILE A 690 -13.85 -9.50 20.31
CA ILE A 690 -12.43 -9.84 20.20
C ILE A 690 -11.62 -8.57 20.43
N PRO A 691 -10.97 -8.42 21.60
CA PRO A 691 -10.19 -7.22 21.95
C PRO A 691 -9.13 -6.85 20.94
N GLU A 692 -8.51 -5.67 21.09
CA GLU A 692 -7.54 -5.07 20.18
C GLU A 692 -8.16 -4.61 18.85
N GLY A 693 -9.17 -3.76 18.94
CA GLY A 693 -9.91 -3.22 17.77
C GLY A 693 -9.09 -2.36 16.81
N ALA A 694 -7.82 -2.03 17.11
CA ALA A 694 -6.93 -1.33 16.21
C ALA A 694 -6.35 -2.24 15.10
N THR A 695 -6.44 -3.57 15.25
CA THR A 695 -5.90 -4.55 14.30
C THR A 695 -7.04 -5.32 13.64
N PRO A 696 -7.24 -5.20 12.31
CA PRO A 696 -8.21 -6.03 11.61
C PRO A 696 -7.89 -7.52 11.75
N LYS A 697 -8.92 -8.34 12.00
CA LYS A 697 -8.80 -9.78 12.20
C LYS A 697 -9.70 -10.50 11.21
N ASP A 698 -9.11 -11.39 10.41
CA ASP A 698 -9.87 -12.21 9.47
C ASP A 698 -9.27 -13.61 9.36
N GLY A 699 -10.12 -14.58 9.05
CA GLY A 699 -9.73 -15.97 8.81
C GLY A 699 -10.60 -17.01 9.52
N PRO A 700 -10.70 -18.22 8.95
CA PRO A 700 -11.60 -19.27 9.45
C PRO A 700 -11.04 -20.03 10.66
N SER A 701 -9.74 -19.91 10.98
CA SER A 701 -9.03 -20.75 11.97
C SER A 701 -9.41 -20.52 13.43
N ALA A 702 -10.28 -19.55 13.72
CA ALA A 702 -10.82 -19.27 15.05
C ALA A 702 -12.13 -20.03 15.35
N GLY A 703 -12.68 -20.77 14.40
CA GLY A 703 -14.01 -21.40 14.52
C GLY A 703 -14.20 -22.24 15.79
N ILE A 704 -13.24 -23.12 16.13
CA ILE A 704 -13.32 -23.92 17.36
C ILE A 704 -13.21 -23.05 18.61
N THR A 705 -12.39 -21.99 18.59
CA THR A 705 -12.20 -21.07 19.72
C THR A 705 -13.48 -20.28 20.00
N LEU A 706 -14.09 -19.73 18.95
CA LEU A 706 -15.37 -19.03 19.01
C LEU A 706 -16.45 -19.93 19.64
N THR A 707 -16.49 -21.19 19.22
CA THR A 707 -17.45 -22.17 19.73
C THR A 707 -17.23 -22.49 21.21
N VAL A 708 -15.95 -22.59 21.65
CA VAL A 708 -15.62 -22.83 23.06
C VAL A 708 -16.00 -21.64 23.94
N ALA A 709 -15.76 -20.38 23.51
CA ALA A 709 -16.20 -19.21 24.24
C ALA A 709 -17.74 -19.16 24.41
N LEU A 710 -18.46 -19.39 23.32
CA LEU A 710 -19.91 -19.41 23.31
C LEU A 710 -20.48 -20.59 24.12
N TYR A 711 -19.85 -21.78 24.09
CA TYR A 711 -20.24 -22.94 24.90
C TYR A 711 -19.98 -22.70 26.39
N SER A 712 -18.85 -22.07 26.73
CA SER A 712 -18.53 -21.61 28.08
C SER A 712 -19.64 -20.70 28.62
N LEU A 713 -20.08 -19.73 27.81
CA LEU A 713 -21.18 -18.82 28.17
C LEU A 713 -22.50 -19.58 28.36
N LEU A 714 -22.85 -20.47 27.42
CA LEU A 714 -24.08 -21.24 27.42
C LEU A 714 -24.21 -22.18 28.65
N THR A 715 -23.11 -22.82 29.05
CA THR A 715 -23.08 -23.80 30.15
C THR A 715 -22.69 -23.19 31.51
N GLY A 716 -22.25 -21.93 31.53
CA GLY A 716 -21.75 -21.28 32.75
C GLY A 716 -20.44 -21.87 33.29
N GLN A 717 -19.66 -22.56 32.45
CA GLN A 717 -18.42 -23.22 32.86
C GLN A 717 -17.18 -22.48 32.31
N VAL A 718 -16.15 -22.35 33.15
CA VAL A 718 -14.86 -21.80 32.73
C VAL A 718 -14.06 -22.90 32.01
N MET A 719 -13.43 -22.58 30.91
CA MET A 719 -12.58 -23.54 30.19
C MET A 719 -11.31 -23.91 30.98
N LYS A 720 -10.70 -25.04 30.62
CA LYS A 720 -9.41 -25.49 31.19
C LYS A 720 -8.35 -24.43 31.03
N GLN A 721 -7.64 -24.12 32.11
CA GLN A 721 -6.55 -23.14 32.12
C GLN A 721 -5.33 -23.60 31.31
N ASN A 722 -4.50 -22.64 30.86
CA ASN A 722 -3.31 -22.87 30.06
C ASN A 722 -3.53 -23.67 28.76
N LEU A 723 -4.73 -23.54 28.21
CA LEU A 723 -5.19 -24.15 26.97
C LEU A 723 -5.41 -23.09 25.91
N ALA A 724 -4.84 -23.31 24.73
CA ALA A 724 -5.19 -22.56 23.53
C ALA A 724 -5.58 -23.50 22.41
N MET A 725 -6.21 -22.96 21.39
CA MET A 725 -6.69 -23.76 20.29
C MET A 725 -6.68 -23.01 18.96
N THR A 726 -6.63 -23.77 17.87
CA THR A 726 -6.82 -23.27 16.52
C THR A 726 -7.44 -24.36 15.67
N GLY A 727 -8.40 -23.97 14.81
CA GLY A 727 -9.08 -24.89 13.91
C GLY A 727 -10.28 -24.22 13.26
N GLU A 728 -10.51 -24.51 12.00
CA GLU A 728 -11.73 -24.13 11.30
C GLU A 728 -12.84 -25.13 11.64
N LEU A 729 -14.04 -24.63 11.84
CA LEU A 729 -15.21 -25.43 12.19
C LEU A 729 -16.20 -25.49 11.02
N THR A 730 -16.67 -26.69 10.69
CA THR A 730 -17.79 -26.86 9.75
C THR A 730 -19.14 -26.91 10.48
N LEU A 731 -20.23 -26.66 9.77
CA LEU A 731 -21.59 -26.79 10.31
C LEU A 731 -21.90 -28.20 10.88
N THR A 732 -21.22 -29.23 10.35
CA THR A 732 -21.36 -30.62 10.86
C THR A 732 -20.55 -30.89 12.10
N GLY A 733 -19.66 -29.99 12.51
CA GLY A 733 -18.79 -30.12 13.67
C GLY A 733 -17.40 -30.72 13.38
N LYS A 734 -17.04 -30.92 12.12
CA LYS A 734 -15.66 -31.35 11.75
C LYS A 734 -14.68 -30.21 11.94
N VAL A 735 -13.47 -30.53 12.39
CA VAL A 735 -12.37 -29.58 12.53
C VAL A 735 -11.46 -29.71 11.32
N MET A 736 -11.36 -28.63 10.57
CA MET A 736 -10.58 -28.53 9.33
C MET A 736 -9.17 -28.01 9.58
N PRO A 737 -8.19 -28.35 8.69
CA PRO A 737 -6.80 -27.94 8.83
C PRO A 737 -6.61 -26.42 8.71
N ILE A 738 -5.50 -25.94 9.27
CA ILE A 738 -5.14 -24.51 9.31
C ILE A 738 -3.72 -24.31 8.82
N GLY A 739 -3.41 -23.08 8.42
CA GLY A 739 -2.06 -22.63 8.10
C GLY A 739 -1.34 -21.97 9.28
N GLY A 740 0.00 -21.79 9.16
CA GLY A 740 0.83 -21.06 10.12
C GLY A 740 0.96 -21.75 11.49
N LEU A 741 1.00 -23.09 11.51
CA LEU A 741 1.04 -23.85 12.76
C LEU A 741 2.28 -23.52 13.61
N LYS A 742 3.47 -23.38 13.00
CA LYS A 742 4.72 -23.05 13.73
C LYS A 742 4.61 -21.71 14.45
N GLU A 743 4.15 -20.69 13.78
CA GLU A 743 4.00 -19.34 14.33
C GLU A 743 2.97 -19.30 15.46
N LYS A 744 1.88 -20.02 15.32
CA LYS A 744 0.82 -20.18 16.34
C LYS A 744 1.38 -20.88 17.60
N ILE A 745 2.16 -21.94 17.43
CA ILE A 745 2.81 -22.65 18.55
C ILE A 745 3.80 -21.73 19.28
N LEU A 746 4.61 -20.98 18.53
CA LEU A 746 5.57 -20.03 19.12
C LEU A 746 4.86 -18.92 19.91
N ALA A 747 3.68 -18.46 19.45
CA ALA A 747 2.87 -17.51 20.20
C ALA A 747 2.35 -18.10 21.53
N ALA A 748 1.81 -19.32 21.49
CA ALA A 748 1.34 -20.01 22.67
C ALA A 748 2.47 -20.20 23.71
N LYS A 749 3.67 -20.61 23.24
CA LYS A 749 4.84 -20.82 24.09
C LYS A 749 5.27 -19.52 24.79
N ARG A 750 5.28 -18.38 24.08
CA ARG A 750 5.58 -17.06 24.67
C ARG A 750 4.58 -16.66 25.76
N CYS A 751 3.32 -17.01 25.60
CA CYS A 751 2.26 -16.72 26.57
C CYS A 751 2.17 -17.75 27.71
N GLY A 752 3.14 -18.67 27.81
CA GLY A 752 3.16 -19.70 28.87
C GLY A 752 2.06 -20.75 28.74
N ILE A 753 1.43 -20.90 27.59
CA ILE A 753 0.42 -21.92 27.30
C ILE A 753 1.14 -23.25 27.09
N ASN A 754 0.71 -24.27 27.80
CA ASN A 754 1.33 -25.60 27.77
C ASN A 754 0.49 -26.68 27.10
N THR A 755 -0.77 -26.36 26.74
CA THR A 755 -1.65 -27.30 26.04
C THR A 755 -2.24 -26.62 24.80
N ILE A 756 -2.14 -27.25 23.63
CA ILE A 756 -2.66 -26.71 22.38
C ILE A 756 -3.55 -27.75 21.69
N ILE A 757 -4.79 -27.37 21.37
CA ILE A 757 -5.67 -28.16 20.50
C ILE A 757 -5.41 -27.75 19.05
N ILE A 758 -5.13 -28.74 18.21
CA ILE A 758 -4.87 -28.58 16.77
C ILE A 758 -5.75 -29.53 15.95
N PRO A 759 -6.04 -29.21 14.70
CA PRO A 759 -6.73 -30.16 13.83
C PRO A 759 -5.87 -31.42 13.58
N TYR A 760 -6.52 -32.58 13.56
CA TYR A 760 -5.85 -33.87 13.31
C TYR A 760 -5.12 -33.88 11.97
N ALA A 761 -5.65 -33.20 10.96
CA ALA A 761 -5.03 -33.08 9.65
C ALA A 761 -3.67 -32.36 9.67
N ASN A 762 -3.42 -31.47 10.66
CA ASN A 762 -2.13 -30.81 10.82
C ASN A 762 -1.07 -31.63 11.60
N ARG A 763 -1.35 -32.91 11.90
CA ARG A 763 -0.38 -33.78 12.60
C ARG A 763 0.92 -33.93 11.81
N ASN A 764 0.84 -34.06 10.49
CA ASN A 764 2.01 -34.17 9.64
C ASN A 764 2.87 -32.88 9.67
N ASP A 765 2.24 -31.72 9.79
CA ASP A 765 2.95 -30.43 9.93
C ASP A 765 3.62 -30.33 11.29
N LEU A 766 2.96 -30.83 12.35
CA LEU A 766 3.55 -30.92 13.68
C LEU A 766 4.80 -31.84 13.69
N ASP A 767 4.76 -32.97 12.99
CA ASP A 767 5.87 -33.93 12.93
C ASP A 767 7.13 -33.30 12.28
N LYS A 768 6.97 -32.40 11.32
CA LYS A 768 8.06 -31.67 10.66
C LYS A 768 8.73 -30.62 11.54
N LEU A 769 8.07 -30.16 12.62
CA LEU A 769 8.64 -29.12 13.49
C LEU A 769 9.77 -29.67 14.37
N SER A 770 10.78 -28.84 14.61
CA SER A 770 11.90 -29.16 15.49
C SER A 770 11.46 -29.42 16.92
N ASP A 771 12.22 -30.27 17.64
CA ASP A 771 11.94 -30.59 19.04
C ASP A 771 12.00 -29.36 19.95
N GLU A 772 12.77 -28.32 19.57
CA GLU A 772 12.80 -27.06 20.29
C GLU A 772 11.46 -26.35 20.28
N VAL A 773 10.76 -26.32 19.13
CA VAL A 773 9.43 -25.74 18.99
C VAL A 773 8.40 -26.54 19.80
N LYS A 774 8.46 -27.84 19.75
CA LYS A 774 7.53 -28.76 20.43
C LYS A 774 7.71 -28.84 21.95
N SER A 775 8.93 -28.59 22.43
CA SER A 775 9.28 -28.78 23.85
C SER A 775 8.43 -27.94 24.80
N GLY A 776 7.92 -28.56 25.87
CA GLY A 776 7.11 -27.91 26.89
C GLY A 776 5.63 -27.72 26.55
N ILE A 777 5.17 -28.25 25.40
CA ILE A 777 3.78 -28.15 24.95
C ILE A 777 3.18 -29.54 24.76
N THR A 778 1.97 -29.74 25.27
CA THR A 778 1.16 -30.91 25.01
C THR A 778 0.19 -30.62 23.86
N PHE A 779 0.32 -31.37 22.77
CA PHE A 779 -0.55 -31.22 21.60
C PHE A 779 -1.71 -32.20 21.67
N CYS A 780 -2.91 -31.71 21.39
CA CYS A 780 -4.15 -32.47 21.34
C CYS A 780 -4.73 -32.41 19.91
N PRO A 781 -4.34 -33.35 19.01
CA PRO A 781 -4.93 -33.41 17.66
C PRO A 781 -6.38 -33.90 17.73
N VAL A 782 -7.32 -33.13 17.16
CA VAL A 782 -8.77 -33.41 17.20
C VAL A 782 -9.35 -33.47 15.80
N LYS A 783 -10.40 -34.29 15.62
CA LYS A 783 -11.13 -34.47 14.35
C LYS A 783 -12.45 -33.71 14.32
N ASP A 784 -13.08 -33.59 15.48
CA ASP A 784 -14.36 -32.95 15.58
C ASP A 784 -14.49 -32.07 16.85
N MET A 785 -15.56 -31.28 16.89
CA MET A 785 -15.80 -30.32 17.97
C MET A 785 -16.14 -31.01 19.30
N GLN A 786 -16.57 -32.26 19.30
CA GLN A 786 -16.86 -33.00 20.51
C GLN A 786 -15.59 -33.27 21.30
N GLU A 787 -14.51 -33.64 20.59
CA GLU A 787 -13.19 -33.83 21.19
C GLU A 787 -12.66 -32.51 21.77
N VAL A 788 -12.85 -31.39 21.06
CA VAL A 788 -12.48 -30.05 21.53
C VAL A 788 -13.20 -29.70 22.83
N LEU A 789 -14.51 -29.90 22.89
CA LEU A 789 -15.32 -29.61 24.07
C LEU A 789 -14.93 -30.52 25.27
N ALA A 790 -14.65 -31.79 25.00
CA ALA A 790 -14.22 -32.74 26.06
C ALA A 790 -12.88 -32.33 26.69
N ILE A 791 -11.91 -31.83 25.87
CA ILE A 791 -10.61 -31.35 26.35
C ILE A 791 -10.75 -30.00 27.06
N SER A 792 -11.62 -29.13 26.55
CA SER A 792 -11.81 -27.78 27.08
C SER A 792 -12.59 -27.77 28.40
N PHE A 793 -13.53 -28.71 28.54
CA PHE A 793 -14.43 -28.84 29.70
C PHE A 793 -14.44 -30.27 30.25
N PRO A 794 -13.36 -30.72 30.93
CA PRO A 794 -13.24 -32.11 31.37
C PRO A 794 -14.30 -32.53 32.43
N ASN A 795 -14.93 -31.58 33.08
CA ASN A 795 -15.97 -31.81 34.08
C ASN A 795 -17.36 -31.39 33.57
N ASP A 796 -17.56 -31.41 32.26
CA ASP A 796 -18.85 -31.02 31.67
C ASP A 796 -19.95 -31.97 32.10
N LYS A 797 -21.03 -31.42 32.65
CA LYS A 797 -22.21 -32.18 33.11
C LYS A 797 -23.19 -32.50 31.97
N HIS A 798 -23.02 -31.81 30.84
CA HIS A 798 -23.93 -31.97 29.71
C HIS A 798 -23.40 -33.02 28.73
N THR A 799 -23.74 -34.28 29.05
CA THR A 799 -23.37 -35.42 28.20
C THR A 799 -24.20 -35.39 26.91
N ARG A 800 -23.56 -35.60 25.77
CA ARG A 800 -24.26 -35.70 24.50
C ARG A 800 -25.12 -36.95 24.46
N LEU A 801 -26.41 -36.81 24.12
CA LEU A 801 -27.34 -37.92 23.95
C LEU A 801 -26.88 -38.84 22.79
N SER A 802 -27.18 -40.14 22.90
CA SER A 802 -27.02 -41.03 21.74
C SER A 802 -28.00 -40.60 20.63
N GLU A 803 -27.71 -41.01 19.40
CA GLU A 803 -28.57 -40.65 18.26
C GLU A 803 -29.99 -41.19 18.41
N GLU A 804 -30.13 -42.37 19.03
CA GLU A 804 -31.46 -42.95 19.38
C GLU A 804 -32.18 -42.14 20.44
N ASP A 805 -31.53 -41.73 21.51
CA ASP A 805 -32.13 -40.93 22.57
C ASP A 805 -32.48 -39.51 22.09
N TYR A 806 -31.66 -38.94 21.19
CA TYR A 806 -31.96 -37.67 20.55
C TYR A 806 -33.21 -37.73 19.69
N LEU A 807 -33.36 -38.77 18.85
CA LEU A 807 -34.55 -38.97 18.02
C LEU A 807 -35.82 -39.16 18.87
N LYS A 808 -35.72 -39.90 19.96
CA LYS A 808 -36.85 -40.04 20.92
C LYS A 808 -37.21 -38.70 21.58
N LEU A 809 -36.22 -37.88 21.92
CA LEU A 809 -36.45 -36.58 22.54
C LEU A 809 -37.06 -35.57 21.53
N ASP A 810 -36.61 -35.58 20.28
CA ASP A 810 -37.12 -34.73 19.20
C ASP A 810 -38.57 -35.10 18.85
N GLU A 811 -38.88 -36.40 18.80
CA GLU A 811 -40.22 -36.91 18.56
C GLU A 811 -41.19 -36.53 19.71
N LYS A 812 -40.74 -36.63 20.96
CA LYS A 812 -41.52 -36.22 22.14
C LYS A 812 -41.80 -34.71 22.14
N LYS A 813 -40.81 -33.87 21.81
CA LYS A 813 -40.99 -32.41 21.70
C LYS A 813 -41.99 -32.03 20.59
N ARG A 814 -41.93 -32.71 19.44
CA ARG A 814 -42.88 -32.49 18.34
C ARG A 814 -44.32 -32.88 18.71
N ILE A 815 -44.51 -33.89 19.55
CA ILE A 815 -45.81 -34.30 20.06
C ILE A 815 -46.32 -33.22 21.03
N GLU A 816 -45.49 -32.78 21.98
CA GLU A 816 -45.82 -31.73 22.95
C GLU A 816 -46.16 -30.37 22.27
N GLU A 817 -45.43 -29.98 21.19
CA GLU A 817 -45.75 -28.80 20.40
C GLU A 817 -47.07 -28.94 19.62
N LYS A 818 -47.37 -30.12 19.11
CA LYS A 818 -48.67 -30.36 18.45
C LYS A 818 -49.82 -30.28 19.42
N GLU A 819 -49.68 -30.90 20.60
CA GLU A 819 -50.71 -30.84 21.66
C GLU A 819 -50.92 -29.42 22.18
N LYS A 820 -49.87 -28.58 22.20
CA LYS A 820 -49.95 -27.17 22.61
C LYS A 820 -50.63 -26.29 21.56
N ASN A 821 -50.36 -26.52 20.29
CA ASN A 821 -50.99 -25.81 19.18
C ASN A 821 -52.44 -26.26 18.93
N GLU A 822 -52.82 -27.45 19.39
CA GLU A 822 -54.21 -27.93 19.36
C GLU A 822 -55.02 -27.44 20.56
N SER A 823 -54.37 -26.94 21.62
CA SER A 823 -54.97 -26.40 22.82
C SER A 823 -55.10 -24.88 22.89
N GLU A 824 -54.41 -24.15 22.01
CA GLU A 824 -54.60 -22.74 21.70
C GLU A 824 -55.57 -22.57 20.50
#